data_f52eadf5980cd7d0c3e7415ed7d3a9e0
#
_entry.id   f52eadf5980cd7d0c3e7415ed7d3a9e0
#
_cell.length_a   1.000
_cell.length_b   1.000
_cell.length_c   1.000
_cell.angle_alpha   90.00
_cell.angle_beta   90.00
_cell.angle_gamma   90.00
#
_symmetry.space_group_name_H-M   'P 1'
#
loop_
_entity.id
_entity.type
_entity.pdbx_description
1 polymer ?
#
loop_
_entity_poly.entity_id
_entity_poly.type
_entity_poly.pdbx_seq_one_letter_code
_entity_poly.pdbx_strand_id
1 'polypeptide(L)'
;MLKNSLNNSAIEQLDKHGLTPDTHKVALACALLWTARTQTDVHRLLGLSGLTTSTGRAFTFNDVKSAVEELKDKKLLVAAARPTAFQLVDALRAPLYRQLLETRPGKCLPGLVAELDRFDPTRSSYYWPSSSLPTTIAYVRAKFFSGTASEELSAIRQLVARSMDWNVILTQALLLGFDGPSFEYIDPVERSRLACRGVASICLNWAPDFNPIAEWALDQIRRHPDQVSSDLRPALAELALQRSDADLLQQALQGLDNGFAAAIRAAALVVDSQWAAGQAAFEAALKQRKGEIGGNKHLLPESISWLYPLALLAQSTPKHLELARKFCIGEAGQRDPSPFTVWGRWVHAIDVRLGKTPIIHAAFQPVRDQEHRWGLDSLWAILLSAWLGSETIAAPGTQNAQHTASGWHETIMALRRKLLNCHLKLPSRMLRGAEELLSGRDPPTGYFVAAAGEQWRAILDALQSLGGEQTAADAGSETTRLLWAIEIGKEGQLLGIKPLEQKRGQRGWGRPRALSLVKIFGNEHLPAWDAKVARALRPERGYSNRYRIDLPTAIVALVGHPCIVLENAPEQFVELSESQPELELVRQGEHFVMRIEPPLRPVVESTYLYVEDADMRRENEALRLLTLVQDGPQRLRLVRFSAAQQQAAQLVSRRVAIPANAPGAQAEVEKTLRALSGRFQVHADSAQASRQVASDSRLRAELSPVGEYLALRLVVTPLGPDGPRLPAGSGRLRLMSVLGGESVGTERDLQSERQHLEAVLDALPFLDGSDGISEWLIEDPEQALGAVETLPTLAAIAAVEWPKGKAVRVV
;
A
#
# COMPACT_ATOMS: atom_id res chain seq x y z
N MET A 1 -0.65 39.88 36.13
CA MET A 1 -1.95 40.03 36.80
C MET A 1 -2.95 38.90 36.42
N LEU A 2 -2.92 38.32 35.27
CA LEU A 2 -3.77 37.16 34.92
C LEU A 2 -3.40 35.84 35.64
N LYS A 3 -2.15 35.67 36.12
CA LYS A 3 -1.70 34.50 36.87
C LYS A 3 -2.40 34.23 38.21
N ASN A 4 -2.86 35.30 38.90
CA ASN A 4 -3.52 35.13 40.21
C ASN A 4 -5.04 34.94 40.09
N SER A 5 -5.66 35.36 39.02
CA SER A 5 -7.12 35.31 38.91
C SER A 5 -7.70 33.91 38.62
N LEU A 6 -6.95 33.08 37.89
CA LEU A 6 -7.38 31.71 37.60
C LEU A 6 -7.13 30.76 38.81
N ASN A 7 -6.14 31.04 39.65
CA ASN A 7 -5.85 30.24 40.84
C ASN A 7 -6.92 30.43 41.94
N ASN A 8 -7.39 31.65 42.10
CA ASN A 8 -8.40 31.92 43.12
C ASN A 8 -9.76 31.30 42.75
N SER A 9 -10.07 31.19 41.44
CA SER A 9 -11.38 30.72 41.01
C SER A 9 -11.65 29.22 41.32
N ALA A 10 -10.66 28.30 41.20
CA ALA A 10 -10.89 26.89 41.45
C ALA A 10 -10.88 26.54 42.97
N ILE A 11 -10.00 27.22 43.73
CA ILE A 11 -10.01 27.10 45.19
C ILE A 11 -11.23 27.80 45.78
N GLU A 12 -11.60 28.99 45.28
CA GLU A 12 -12.86 29.66 45.59
C GLU A 12 -14.10 28.81 45.18
N GLN A 13 -14.00 28.01 44.13
CA GLN A 13 -15.06 27.06 43.81
C GLN A 13 -15.17 25.93 44.83
N LEU A 14 -14.08 25.38 45.34
CA LEU A 14 -14.10 24.42 46.44
C LEU A 14 -14.60 25.02 47.75
N ASP A 15 -14.19 26.21 48.06
CA ASP A 15 -14.69 26.95 49.22
C ASP A 15 -16.18 27.29 49.09
N LYS A 16 -16.66 27.62 47.87
CA LYS A 16 -18.10 27.80 47.58
C LYS A 16 -18.93 26.54 47.77
N HIS A 17 -18.30 25.35 47.60
CA HIS A 17 -19.00 24.07 47.83
C HIS A 17 -19.06 23.69 49.30
N GLY A 18 -18.40 24.45 50.23
CA GLY A 18 -18.50 24.24 51.67
C GLY A 18 -18.04 22.85 52.09
N LEU A 19 -16.93 22.36 51.51
CA LEU A 19 -16.33 21.07 51.86
C LEU A 19 -15.83 21.06 53.31
N THR A 20 -16.00 19.94 53.98
CA THR A 20 -15.36 19.74 55.27
C THR A 20 -13.81 19.72 55.08
N PRO A 21 -13.01 20.16 56.10
CA PRO A 21 -11.54 20.11 56.03
C PRO A 21 -10.99 18.70 55.71
N ASP A 22 -11.69 17.64 56.15
CA ASP A 22 -11.30 16.28 55.90
C ASP A 22 -11.64 15.85 54.47
N THR A 23 -12.77 16.29 53.92
CA THR A 23 -13.16 16.07 52.55
C THR A 23 -12.21 16.80 51.57
N HIS A 24 -11.75 18.00 51.93
CA HIS A 24 -10.73 18.70 51.17
C HIS A 24 -9.41 17.91 51.08
N LYS A 25 -8.93 17.31 52.21
CA LYS A 25 -7.74 16.45 52.21
C LYS A 25 -7.92 15.19 51.32
N VAL A 26 -9.11 14.61 51.31
CA VAL A 26 -9.46 13.51 50.40
C VAL A 26 -9.44 13.97 48.94
N ALA A 27 -9.94 15.17 48.64
CA ALA A 27 -9.84 15.72 47.28
C ALA A 27 -8.39 15.95 46.84
N LEU A 28 -7.54 16.45 47.73
CA LEU A 28 -6.11 16.57 47.48
C LEU A 28 -5.44 15.22 47.19
N ALA A 29 -5.83 14.17 47.95
CA ALA A 29 -5.34 12.82 47.71
C ALA A 29 -5.80 12.28 46.33
N CYS A 30 -7.03 12.56 45.94
CA CYS A 30 -7.52 12.23 44.59
C CYS A 30 -6.74 12.98 43.49
N ALA A 31 -6.43 14.26 43.68
CA ALA A 31 -5.61 15.05 42.78
C ALA A 31 -4.20 14.46 42.62
N LEU A 32 -3.58 14.03 43.72
CA LEU A 32 -2.27 13.42 43.72
C LEU A 32 -2.21 12.11 42.96
N LEU A 33 -3.26 11.28 43.05
CA LEU A 33 -3.38 10.04 42.31
C LEU A 33 -3.63 10.28 40.80
N TRP A 34 -4.08 11.45 40.43
CA TRP A 34 -4.25 11.98 39.08
C TRP A 34 -5.28 11.23 38.19
N THR A 35 -5.22 9.91 38.17
CA THR A 35 -6.12 9.03 37.40
C THR A 35 -7.23 8.46 38.25
N ALA A 36 -8.22 7.84 37.62
CA ALA A 36 -9.33 7.20 38.31
C ALA A 36 -8.88 6.13 39.31
N ARG A 37 -9.46 6.17 40.53
CA ARG A 37 -9.10 5.33 41.70
C ARG A 37 -10.30 4.85 42.46
N THR A 38 -10.09 3.80 43.25
CA THR A 38 -11.07 3.28 44.20
C THR A 38 -10.93 3.99 45.57
N GLN A 39 -11.94 3.87 46.40
CA GLN A 39 -11.87 4.35 47.80
C GLN A 39 -10.71 3.71 48.56
N THR A 40 -10.41 2.45 48.30
CA THR A 40 -9.29 1.73 48.89
C THR A 40 -7.94 2.36 48.55
N ASP A 41 -7.76 2.77 47.27
CA ASP A 41 -6.52 3.42 46.82
C ASP A 41 -6.34 4.76 47.52
N VAL A 42 -7.40 5.55 47.61
CA VAL A 42 -7.38 6.86 48.32
C VAL A 42 -7.09 6.69 49.81
N HIS A 43 -7.76 5.75 50.48
CA HIS A 43 -7.48 5.43 51.90
C HIS A 43 -6.04 5.04 52.12
N ARG A 44 -5.51 4.16 51.29
CA ARG A 44 -4.11 3.71 51.37
C ARG A 44 -3.14 4.89 51.17
N LEU A 45 -3.40 5.79 50.18
CA LEU A 45 -2.57 6.93 49.93
C LEU A 45 -2.54 7.90 51.15
N LEU A 46 -3.71 8.17 51.76
CA LEU A 46 -3.79 9.01 52.94
C LEU A 46 -2.97 8.46 54.11
N GLY A 47 -3.01 7.14 54.31
CA GLY A 47 -2.17 6.45 55.30
C GLY A 47 -0.67 6.59 55.01
N LEU A 48 -0.27 6.44 53.74
CA LEU A 48 1.12 6.57 53.29
C LEU A 48 1.65 8.02 53.36
N SER A 49 0.78 9.01 53.12
CA SER A 49 1.16 10.43 53.10
C SER A 49 1.26 11.05 54.50
N GLY A 50 0.91 10.30 55.54
CA GLY A 50 0.90 10.82 56.91
C GLY A 50 -0.16 11.92 57.11
N LEU A 51 -1.11 12.09 56.22
CA LEU A 51 -2.20 13.03 56.35
C LEU A 51 -3.16 12.56 57.46
N THR A 52 -3.50 13.44 58.38
CA THR A 52 -4.42 13.18 59.50
C THR A 52 -5.72 13.94 59.30
N THR A 53 -6.80 13.46 59.90
CA THR A 53 -8.07 14.17 59.97
C THR A 53 -7.91 15.54 60.65
N SER A 54 -8.93 16.36 60.64
CA SER A 54 -9.01 17.63 61.38
C SER A 54 -8.82 17.46 62.87
N THR A 55 -9.14 16.27 63.42
CA THR A 55 -8.93 15.90 64.83
C THR A 55 -7.56 15.29 65.10
N GLY A 56 -6.63 15.23 64.14
CA GLY A 56 -5.28 14.72 64.31
C GLY A 56 -5.10 13.19 64.27
N ARG A 57 -6.16 12.42 64.04
CA ARG A 57 -6.11 10.93 63.89
C ARG A 57 -5.91 10.53 62.41
N ALA A 58 -5.46 9.31 62.22
CA ALA A 58 -5.41 8.75 60.89
C ALA A 58 -6.80 8.61 60.25
N PHE A 59 -6.89 8.74 58.91
CA PHE A 59 -8.12 8.51 58.19
C PHE A 59 -8.54 7.02 58.29
N THR A 60 -9.77 6.75 58.65
CA THR A 60 -10.37 5.42 58.53
C THR A 60 -11.00 5.24 57.12
N PHE A 61 -11.28 4.04 56.73
CA PHE A 61 -11.97 3.76 55.47
C PHE A 61 -13.38 4.43 55.44
N ASN A 62 -14.08 4.49 56.56
CA ASN A 62 -15.37 5.16 56.66
C ASN A 62 -15.27 6.69 56.48
N ASP A 63 -14.21 7.33 57.01
CA ASP A 63 -13.96 8.77 56.77
C ASP A 63 -13.79 9.04 55.25
N VAL A 64 -13.02 8.20 54.60
CA VAL A 64 -12.78 8.31 53.10
C VAL A 64 -14.09 8.06 52.38
N LYS A 65 -14.87 7.07 52.78
CA LYS A 65 -16.15 6.78 52.14
C LYS A 65 -17.10 7.98 52.24
N SER A 66 -17.27 8.52 53.45
CA SER A 66 -18.13 9.72 53.66
C SER A 66 -17.66 10.94 52.85
N ALA A 67 -16.36 11.19 52.80
CA ALA A 67 -15.79 12.28 52.02
C ALA A 67 -16.00 12.06 50.50
N VAL A 68 -15.83 10.84 49.98
CA VAL A 68 -16.08 10.51 48.57
C VAL A 68 -17.57 10.67 48.23
N GLU A 69 -18.50 10.31 49.16
CA GLU A 69 -19.93 10.50 48.95
C GLU A 69 -20.25 11.99 48.88
N GLU A 70 -19.71 12.81 49.81
CA GLU A 70 -19.86 14.28 49.80
C GLU A 70 -19.34 14.89 48.46
N LEU A 71 -18.15 14.45 47.98
CA LEU A 71 -17.62 14.93 46.71
C LEU A 71 -18.46 14.53 45.51
N LYS A 72 -19.08 13.36 45.53
CA LYS A 72 -20.00 12.87 44.47
C LYS A 72 -21.32 13.68 44.47
N ASP A 73 -21.89 13.92 45.61
CA ASP A 73 -23.10 14.70 45.78
C ASP A 73 -22.95 16.12 45.25
N LYS A 74 -21.77 16.69 45.47
CA LYS A 74 -21.38 18.01 44.94
C LYS A 74 -20.93 17.99 43.50
N LYS A 75 -20.97 16.84 42.80
CA LYS A 75 -20.55 16.63 41.41
C LYS A 75 -19.08 16.97 41.12
N LEU A 76 -18.20 16.83 42.12
CA LEU A 76 -16.77 17.09 42.02
C LEU A 76 -16.00 15.83 41.63
N LEU A 77 -16.66 14.65 41.67
CA LEU A 77 -16.13 13.38 41.18
C LEU A 77 -16.95 12.85 39.99
N VAL A 78 -16.27 12.30 39.00
CA VAL A 78 -16.86 11.60 37.88
C VAL A 78 -16.58 10.11 38.00
N ALA A 79 -17.60 9.28 37.67
CA ALA A 79 -17.42 7.84 37.58
C ALA A 79 -16.48 7.50 36.41
N ALA A 80 -15.64 6.49 36.61
CA ALA A 80 -14.76 5.96 35.58
C ALA A 80 -15.38 4.68 34.96
N ALA A 81 -14.73 4.12 33.93
CA ALA A 81 -15.15 2.92 33.25
C ALA A 81 -15.33 1.70 34.20
N ARG A 82 -14.65 1.68 35.35
CA ARG A 82 -14.86 0.68 36.41
C ARG A 82 -15.91 1.17 37.39
N PRO A 83 -16.93 0.36 37.77
CA PRO A 83 -18.06 0.82 38.59
C PRO A 83 -17.66 1.40 39.97
N THR A 84 -16.54 0.98 40.53
CA THR A 84 -16.05 1.42 41.84
C THR A 84 -14.96 2.52 41.76
N ALA A 85 -14.53 2.88 40.53
CA ALA A 85 -13.49 3.86 40.34
C ALA A 85 -14.08 5.25 40.03
N PHE A 86 -13.43 6.29 40.51
CA PHE A 86 -13.80 7.67 40.30
C PHE A 86 -12.56 8.52 40.15
N GLN A 87 -12.72 9.70 39.58
CA GLN A 87 -11.67 10.72 39.46
C GLN A 87 -12.29 12.09 39.68
N LEU A 88 -11.43 13.06 40.07
CA LEU A 88 -11.84 14.46 40.12
C LEU A 88 -12.20 14.96 38.71
N VAL A 89 -13.16 15.87 38.66
CA VAL A 89 -13.42 16.65 37.44
C VAL A 89 -12.17 17.36 36.96
N ASP A 90 -11.97 17.42 35.65
CA ASP A 90 -10.72 17.94 35.05
C ASP A 90 -10.37 19.34 35.49
N ALA A 91 -11.38 20.20 35.68
CA ALA A 91 -11.21 21.56 36.12
C ALA A 91 -10.55 21.72 37.52
N LEU A 92 -10.66 20.69 38.38
CA LEU A 92 -10.14 20.74 39.75
C LEU A 92 -8.81 20.00 39.93
N ARG A 93 -8.48 19.03 39.06
CA ARG A 93 -7.28 18.21 39.23
C ARG A 93 -5.98 19.02 39.27
N ALA A 94 -5.78 19.83 38.24
CA ALA A 94 -4.56 20.62 38.11
C ALA A 94 -4.43 21.70 39.21
N PRO A 95 -5.46 22.51 39.56
CA PRO A 95 -5.40 23.45 40.65
C PRO A 95 -5.15 22.82 42.02
N LEU A 96 -5.79 21.71 42.36
CA LEU A 96 -5.55 20.99 43.59
C LEU A 96 -4.16 20.39 43.69
N TYR A 97 -3.68 19.86 42.58
CA TYR A 97 -2.31 19.34 42.51
C TYR A 97 -1.30 20.48 42.72
N ARG A 98 -1.53 21.66 42.14
CA ARG A 98 -0.70 22.85 42.36
C ARG A 98 -0.72 23.29 43.82
N GLN A 99 -1.90 23.32 44.45
CA GLN A 99 -2.02 23.62 45.87
C GLN A 99 -1.13 22.69 46.74
N LEU A 100 -1.04 21.40 46.40
CA LEU A 100 -0.13 20.48 47.05
C LEU A 100 1.33 20.88 46.86
N LEU A 101 1.72 21.32 45.64
CA LEU A 101 3.08 21.77 45.35
C LEU A 101 3.43 23.06 46.11
N GLU A 102 2.49 23.99 46.24
CA GLU A 102 2.69 25.31 46.90
C GLU A 102 2.69 25.22 48.43
N THR A 103 1.79 24.44 49.04
CA THR A 103 1.58 24.42 50.47
C THR A 103 2.61 23.64 51.28
N ARG A 104 3.27 22.64 50.67
CA ARG A 104 4.32 21.85 51.32
C ARG A 104 5.39 21.35 50.36
N PRO A 105 6.09 22.22 49.64
CA PRO A 105 6.95 21.83 48.54
C PRO A 105 8.15 20.97 48.99
N GLY A 106 8.55 21.01 50.22
CA GLY A 106 9.73 20.30 50.67
C GLY A 106 9.51 19.00 51.46
N LYS A 107 8.28 18.62 51.79
CA LYS A 107 8.04 17.51 52.72
C LYS A 107 7.07 16.44 52.28
N CYS A 108 6.06 16.74 51.44
CA CYS A 108 5.04 15.75 51.05
C CYS A 108 5.41 14.99 49.80
N LEU A 109 5.92 15.65 48.74
CA LEU A 109 6.27 14.96 47.50
C LEU A 109 7.47 14.03 47.66
N PRO A 110 8.63 14.44 48.28
CA PRO A 110 9.73 13.51 48.54
C PRO A 110 9.33 12.32 49.41
N GLY A 111 8.52 12.57 50.47
CA GLY A 111 8.03 11.51 51.34
C GLY A 111 7.10 10.56 50.60
N LEU A 112 6.22 11.07 49.76
CA LEU A 112 5.33 10.27 48.93
C LEU A 112 6.12 9.49 47.86
N VAL A 113 7.14 10.10 47.25
CA VAL A 113 8.00 9.42 46.29
C VAL A 113 8.75 8.28 46.98
N ALA A 114 9.29 8.50 48.20
CA ALA A 114 9.94 7.45 48.97
C ALA A 114 8.99 6.30 49.34
N GLU A 115 7.71 6.58 49.59
CA GLU A 115 6.70 5.57 49.85
C GLU A 115 6.28 4.86 48.54
N LEU A 116 6.18 5.58 47.44
CA LEU A 116 5.96 5.00 46.11
C LEU A 116 7.15 4.16 45.63
N ASP A 117 8.38 4.52 45.99
CA ASP A 117 9.60 3.75 45.74
C ASP A 117 9.58 2.38 46.44
N ARG A 118 8.90 2.28 47.62
CA ARG A 118 8.65 0.98 48.28
C ARG A 118 7.74 0.04 47.44
N PHE A 119 6.97 0.62 46.56
CA PHE A 119 6.19 -0.09 45.53
C PHE A 119 7.00 -0.26 44.24
N ASP A 120 8.32 -0.42 44.35
CA ASP A 120 9.24 -0.56 43.24
C ASP A 120 8.71 -1.56 42.21
N PRO A 121 8.36 -1.09 41.00
CA PRO A 121 7.93 -1.96 39.94
C PRO A 121 8.99 -3.00 39.52
N THR A 122 10.25 -2.78 39.92
CA THR A 122 11.37 -3.66 39.59
C THR A 122 11.51 -4.85 40.54
N ARG A 123 10.92 -4.81 41.73
CA ARG A 123 11.03 -5.87 42.74
C ARG A 123 10.02 -7.00 42.60
N SER A 124 8.92 -6.81 41.86
CA SER A 124 7.98 -7.89 41.55
C SER A 124 8.35 -8.55 40.22
N SER A 125 9.13 -9.61 40.34
CA SER A 125 9.44 -10.47 39.20
C SER A 125 8.20 -10.98 38.49
N TYR A 126 8.18 -10.90 37.17
CA TYR A 126 7.42 -11.67 36.19
C TYR A 126 6.01 -11.27 35.76
N TYR A 127 5.20 -10.57 36.51
CA TYR A 127 3.88 -10.14 36.00
C TYR A 127 3.53 -8.73 36.48
N TRP A 128 3.56 -7.79 35.54
CA TRP A 128 2.99 -6.45 35.76
C TRP A 128 1.52 -6.48 35.37
N PRO A 129 0.56 -6.52 36.30
CA PRO A 129 -0.84 -6.51 35.95
C PRO A 129 -1.25 -5.12 35.40
N SER A 130 -2.23 -5.10 34.47
CA SER A 130 -2.81 -3.86 33.93
C SER A 130 -3.35 -2.89 35.01
N SER A 131 -3.53 -3.37 36.25
CA SER A 131 -3.89 -2.58 37.42
C SER A 131 -2.76 -1.66 37.92
N SER A 132 -1.52 -1.85 37.49
CA SER A 132 -0.36 -1.02 37.89
C SER A 132 -0.18 0.25 37.04
N LEU A 133 -0.77 0.34 35.85
CA LEU A 133 -0.66 1.52 34.98
C LEU A 133 -1.02 2.83 35.71
N PRO A 134 -2.13 2.95 36.42
CA PRO A 134 -2.46 4.16 37.16
C PRO A 134 -1.43 4.46 38.27
N THR A 135 -0.84 3.46 38.92
CA THR A 135 0.19 3.69 39.95
C THR A 135 1.49 4.21 39.33
N THR A 136 1.89 3.66 38.18
CA THR A 136 3.03 4.12 37.41
C THR A 136 2.84 5.57 36.94
N ILE A 137 1.66 5.94 36.47
CA ILE A 137 1.35 7.33 36.08
C ILE A 137 1.52 8.28 37.28
N ALA A 138 0.96 7.96 38.45
CA ALA A 138 1.08 8.78 39.65
C ALA A 138 2.54 8.90 40.13
N TYR A 139 3.30 7.80 40.09
CA TYR A 139 4.71 7.73 40.42
C TYR A 139 5.55 8.61 39.48
N VAL A 140 5.44 8.41 38.19
CA VAL A 140 6.17 9.21 37.19
C VAL A 140 5.84 10.69 37.35
N ARG A 141 4.55 11.03 37.50
CA ARG A 141 4.13 12.42 37.75
C ARG A 141 4.79 13.00 38.97
N ALA A 142 4.77 12.30 40.12
CA ALA A 142 5.38 12.76 41.36
C ALA A 142 6.89 12.95 41.21
N LYS A 143 7.60 12.05 40.52
CA LYS A 143 9.04 12.16 40.25
C LYS A 143 9.37 13.42 39.44
N PHE A 144 8.63 13.68 38.36
CA PHE A 144 8.86 14.90 37.57
C PHE A 144 8.62 16.17 38.37
N PHE A 145 7.54 16.25 39.13
CA PHE A 145 7.20 17.43 39.92
C PHE A 145 7.99 17.58 41.21
N SER A 146 8.75 16.59 41.64
CA SER A 146 9.71 16.70 42.73
C SER A 146 11.04 17.31 42.29
N GLY A 147 11.20 17.71 41.06
CA GLY A 147 12.44 18.26 40.51
C GLY A 147 13.56 17.22 40.37
N THR A 148 13.17 15.95 40.16
CA THR A 148 14.13 14.85 39.97
C THR A 148 15.03 15.14 38.77
N ALA A 149 16.34 14.94 38.94
CA ALA A 149 17.32 15.20 37.89
C ALA A 149 17.10 14.30 36.65
N SER A 150 17.43 14.81 35.47
CA SER A 150 17.23 14.15 34.19
C SER A 150 17.87 12.77 34.11
N GLU A 151 19.02 12.55 34.77
CA GLU A 151 19.70 11.25 34.79
C GLU A 151 18.89 10.19 35.54
N GLU A 152 18.32 10.53 36.70
CA GLU A 152 17.44 9.62 37.44
C GLU A 152 16.15 9.34 36.69
N LEU A 153 15.55 10.36 36.07
CA LEU A 153 14.38 10.20 35.20
C LEU A 153 14.67 9.29 33.99
N SER A 154 15.88 9.35 33.44
CA SER A 154 16.34 8.45 32.38
C SER A 154 16.39 6.99 32.84
N ALA A 155 16.87 6.74 34.08
CA ALA A 155 16.86 5.40 34.66
C ALA A 155 15.41 4.89 34.86
N ILE A 156 14.53 5.74 35.41
CA ILE A 156 13.10 5.41 35.55
C ILE A 156 12.46 5.08 34.19
N ARG A 157 12.77 5.86 33.14
CA ARG A 157 12.33 5.59 31.78
C ARG A 157 12.74 4.21 31.29
N GLN A 158 14.01 3.85 31.48
CA GLN A 158 14.50 2.53 31.03
C GLN A 158 13.81 1.38 31.77
N LEU A 159 13.49 1.54 33.04
CA LEU A 159 12.78 0.55 33.83
C LEU A 159 11.33 0.41 33.37
N VAL A 160 10.60 1.50 33.25
CA VAL A 160 9.18 1.50 32.82
C VAL A 160 9.03 0.99 31.39
N ALA A 161 9.95 1.38 30.50
CA ALA A 161 9.90 0.98 29.09
C ALA A 161 10.08 -0.52 28.85
N ARG A 162 10.55 -1.30 29.84
CA ARG A 162 10.62 -2.76 29.76
C ARG A 162 9.24 -3.44 29.78
N SER A 163 8.24 -2.79 30.36
CA SER A 163 6.93 -3.39 30.61
C SER A 163 5.75 -2.54 30.12
N MET A 164 5.96 -1.26 29.84
CA MET A 164 4.93 -0.30 29.44
C MET A 164 5.45 0.65 28.39
N ASP A 165 4.53 1.15 27.54
CA ASP A 165 4.87 2.24 26.62
C ASP A 165 5.10 3.54 27.40
N TRP A 166 6.37 3.94 27.48
CA TRP A 166 6.79 5.17 28.14
C TRP A 166 6.07 6.40 27.59
N ASN A 167 5.71 6.39 26.32
CA ASN A 167 5.06 7.51 25.68
C ASN A 167 3.62 7.68 26.17
N VAL A 168 2.93 6.59 26.37
CA VAL A 168 1.59 6.57 26.97
C VAL A 168 1.64 7.07 28.40
N ILE A 169 2.63 6.62 29.18
CA ILE A 169 2.83 7.07 30.57
C ILE A 169 3.07 8.57 30.64
N LEU A 170 4.03 9.11 29.87
CA LEU A 170 4.31 10.55 29.86
C LEU A 170 3.10 11.38 29.45
N THR A 171 2.39 10.94 28.42
CA THR A 171 1.20 11.61 27.94
C THR A 171 0.17 11.74 29.05
N GLN A 172 -0.16 10.64 29.70
CA GLN A 172 -1.17 10.63 30.77
C GLN A 172 -0.70 11.30 32.07
N ALA A 173 0.58 11.20 32.37
CA ALA A 173 1.13 11.78 33.61
C ALA A 173 1.32 13.31 33.54
N LEU A 174 1.73 13.84 32.39
CA LEU A 174 2.26 15.19 32.32
C LEU A 174 1.61 16.07 31.23
N LEU A 175 1.20 15.50 30.13
CA LEU A 175 0.72 16.27 28.97
C LEU A 175 -0.80 16.46 29.00
N LEU A 176 -1.56 15.42 29.36
CA LEU A 176 -3.00 15.55 29.54
C LEU A 176 -3.31 16.27 30.86
N GLY A 177 -4.14 17.31 30.81
CA GLY A 177 -4.44 18.19 31.93
C GLY A 177 -3.23 19.03 32.32
N PHE A 178 -2.47 19.49 31.34
CA PHE A 178 -1.33 20.38 31.51
C PHE A 178 -1.69 21.66 32.28
N ASP A 179 -0.83 22.02 33.24
CA ASP A 179 -0.94 23.26 34.02
C ASP A 179 0.40 24.00 34.00
N GLY A 180 0.48 25.14 33.32
CA GLY A 180 1.71 25.90 33.11
C GLY A 180 2.44 26.28 34.42
N PRO A 181 1.77 26.82 35.45
CA PRO A 181 2.42 27.11 36.71
C PRO A 181 3.02 25.91 37.43
N SER A 182 2.32 24.75 37.44
CA SER A 182 2.88 23.52 37.99
C SER A 182 4.08 23.00 37.18
N PHE A 183 4.11 23.26 35.88
CA PHE A 183 5.17 22.81 34.98
C PHE A 183 6.53 23.45 35.34
N GLU A 184 6.54 24.61 35.98
CA GLU A 184 7.76 25.29 36.46
C GLU A 184 8.51 24.50 37.56
N TYR A 185 7.87 23.55 38.23
CA TYR A 185 8.53 22.68 39.23
C TYR A 185 9.33 21.54 38.58
N ILE A 186 9.15 21.27 37.27
CA ILE A 186 9.91 20.24 36.56
C ILE A 186 11.31 20.76 36.19
N ASP A 187 12.29 19.87 36.18
CA ASP A 187 13.64 20.18 35.70
C ASP A 187 13.63 20.89 34.34
N PRO A 188 14.39 21.97 34.13
CA PRO A 188 14.34 22.77 32.89
C PRO A 188 14.62 21.97 31.62
N VAL A 189 15.51 20.97 31.66
CA VAL A 189 15.84 20.11 30.52
C VAL A 189 14.64 19.22 30.17
N GLU A 190 14.03 18.63 31.20
CA GLU A 190 12.86 17.79 31.02
C GLU A 190 11.62 18.58 30.59
N ARG A 191 11.46 19.82 31.10
CA ARG A 191 10.42 20.74 30.61
C ARG A 191 10.52 20.96 29.11
N SER A 192 11.73 21.24 28.64
CA SER A 192 12.00 21.46 27.23
C SER A 192 11.66 20.23 26.38
N ARG A 193 12.06 19.05 26.82
CA ARG A 193 11.77 17.77 26.15
C ARG A 193 10.27 17.48 26.11
N LEU A 194 9.56 17.72 27.20
CA LEU A 194 8.11 17.54 27.27
C LEU A 194 7.36 18.53 26.37
N ALA A 195 7.81 19.78 26.32
CA ALA A 195 7.27 20.80 25.46
C ALA A 195 7.48 20.45 23.98
N CYS A 196 8.69 20.03 23.60
CA CYS A 196 8.97 19.52 22.24
C CYS A 196 8.02 18.39 21.85
N ARG A 197 7.79 17.45 22.78
CA ARG A 197 6.88 16.33 22.53
C ARG A 197 5.43 16.76 22.38
N GLY A 198 4.93 17.68 23.22
CA GLY A 198 3.59 18.23 23.10
C GLY A 198 3.39 18.93 21.75
N VAL A 199 4.36 19.75 21.36
CA VAL A 199 4.37 20.43 20.05
C VAL A 199 4.39 19.44 18.89
N ALA A 200 5.26 18.42 18.96
CA ALA A 200 5.33 17.38 17.94
C ALA A 200 4.00 16.60 17.81
N SER A 201 3.33 16.33 18.94
CA SER A 201 2.01 15.66 18.92
C SER A 201 0.94 16.51 18.22
N ILE A 202 1.00 17.85 18.31
CA ILE A 202 0.13 18.73 17.53
C ILE A 202 0.50 18.68 16.06
N CYS A 203 1.79 18.77 15.71
CA CYS A 203 2.23 18.83 14.34
C CYS A 203 1.99 17.52 13.55
N LEU A 204 2.11 16.38 14.22
CA LEU A 204 2.01 15.05 13.57
C LEU A 204 0.62 14.45 13.70
N ASN A 205 0.01 14.52 14.88
CA ASN A 205 -1.22 13.78 15.18
C ASN A 205 -2.47 14.67 15.25
N TRP A 206 -2.28 15.99 15.19
CA TRP A 206 -3.36 16.99 15.34
C TRP A 206 -4.17 16.77 16.61
N ALA A 207 -3.44 16.62 17.71
CA ALA A 207 -4.00 16.33 19.02
C ALA A 207 -4.23 17.64 19.82
N PRO A 208 -5.47 18.15 19.89
CA PRO A 208 -5.77 19.43 20.52
C PRO A 208 -5.56 19.42 22.04
N ASP A 209 -5.53 18.26 22.67
CA ASP A 209 -5.26 18.10 24.11
C ASP A 209 -3.89 18.63 24.51
N PHE A 210 -2.97 18.77 23.55
CA PHE A 210 -1.63 19.34 23.78
C PHE A 210 -1.54 20.85 23.50
N ASN A 211 -2.63 21.50 23.08
CA ASN A 211 -2.62 22.96 22.89
C ASN A 211 -2.13 23.72 24.11
N PRO A 212 -2.53 23.40 25.36
CA PRO A 212 -2.07 24.16 26.54
C PRO A 212 -0.56 24.16 26.68
N ILE A 213 0.15 23.05 26.44
CA ILE A 213 1.61 23.01 26.51
C ILE A 213 2.25 23.71 25.31
N ALA A 214 1.65 23.66 24.12
CA ALA A 214 2.14 24.40 22.98
C ALA A 214 2.00 25.92 23.19
N GLU A 215 0.86 26.39 23.70
CA GLU A 215 0.67 27.81 24.04
C GLU A 215 1.62 28.27 25.13
N TRP A 216 1.88 27.44 26.13
CA TRP A 216 2.93 27.70 27.10
C TRP A 216 4.31 27.86 26.44
N ALA A 217 4.68 26.96 25.52
CA ALA A 217 5.96 27.02 24.83
C ALA A 217 6.07 28.25 23.90
N LEU A 218 4.97 28.62 23.25
CA LEU A 218 4.87 29.85 22.44
C LEU A 218 4.99 31.12 23.32
N ASP A 219 4.41 31.11 24.52
CA ASP A 219 4.53 32.18 25.45
C ASP A 219 5.99 32.34 25.94
N GLN A 220 6.74 31.22 26.14
CA GLN A 220 8.15 31.26 26.49
C GLN A 220 8.99 31.98 25.42
N ILE A 221 8.82 31.62 24.14
CA ILE A 221 9.62 32.23 23.07
C ILE A 221 9.27 33.69 22.84
N ARG A 222 8.01 34.09 23.02
CA ARG A 222 7.57 35.49 22.89
C ARG A 222 8.09 36.37 24.02
N ARG A 223 8.14 35.87 25.27
CA ARG A 223 8.55 36.65 26.44
C ARG A 223 10.05 36.58 26.75
N HIS A 224 10.64 35.43 26.50
CA HIS A 224 12.01 35.13 26.89
C HIS A 224 12.77 34.40 25.77
N PRO A 225 12.91 35.02 24.58
CA PRO A 225 13.49 34.35 23.43
C PRO A 225 14.89 33.78 23.69
N ASP A 226 15.70 34.47 24.50
CA ASP A 226 17.06 34.03 24.77
C ASP A 226 17.15 32.86 25.78
N GLN A 227 16.07 32.58 26.50
CA GLN A 227 16.00 31.49 27.49
C GLN A 227 15.42 30.19 26.93
N VAL A 228 14.86 30.23 25.73
CA VAL A 228 14.32 29.02 25.06
C VAL A 228 15.47 28.15 24.60
N SER A 229 15.42 26.88 25.00
CA SER A 229 16.46 25.90 24.65
C SER A 229 16.59 25.70 23.13
N SER A 230 17.81 25.35 22.71
CA SER A 230 18.11 24.99 21.32
C SER A 230 17.24 23.84 20.77
N ASP A 231 16.77 22.95 21.64
CA ASP A 231 15.92 21.81 21.25
C ASP A 231 14.46 22.22 21.03
N LEU A 232 13.95 23.20 21.81
CA LEU A 232 12.55 23.63 21.71
C LEU A 232 12.32 24.58 20.53
N ARG A 233 13.29 25.41 20.16
CA ARG A 233 13.18 26.33 19.04
C ARG A 233 12.82 25.66 17.70
N PRO A 234 13.46 24.55 17.28
CA PRO A 234 13.10 23.83 16.08
C PRO A 234 11.63 23.34 16.11
N ALA A 235 11.18 22.75 17.21
CA ALA A 235 9.79 22.29 17.34
C ALA A 235 8.79 23.45 17.21
N LEU A 236 9.11 24.61 17.81
CA LEU A 236 8.28 25.84 17.67
C LEU A 236 8.30 26.37 16.23
N ALA A 237 9.42 26.28 15.52
CA ALA A 237 9.50 26.65 14.11
C ALA A 237 8.62 25.74 13.23
N GLU A 238 8.59 24.43 13.50
CA GLU A 238 7.66 23.51 12.81
C GLU A 238 6.21 23.88 13.07
N LEU A 239 5.85 24.17 14.31
CA LEU A 239 4.50 24.59 14.67
C LEU A 239 4.13 25.93 14.01
N ALA A 240 5.04 26.90 13.99
CA ALA A 240 4.86 28.19 13.35
C ALA A 240 4.60 28.04 11.85
N LEU A 241 5.38 27.18 11.18
CA LEU A 241 5.18 26.85 9.77
C LEU A 241 3.79 26.28 9.52
N GLN A 242 3.36 25.29 10.30
CA GLN A 242 2.04 24.68 10.15
C GLN A 242 0.87 25.62 10.51
N ARG A 243 1.10 26.54 11.44
CA ARG A 243 0.15 27.61 11.76
C ARG A 243 0.17 28.77 10.77
N SER A 244 1.13 28.78 9.84
CA SER A 244 1.40 29.89 8.91
C SER A 244 1.61 31.23 9.66
N ASP A 245 2.45 31.18 10.70
CA ASP A 245 2.83 32.33 11.53
C ASP A 245 4.28 32.71 11.19
N ALA A 246 4.45 33.67 10.26
CA ALA A 246 5.75 34.06 9.73
C ALA A 246 6.63 34.74 10.78
N ASP A 247 6.05 35.56 11.65
CA ASP A 247 6.80 36.29 12.70
C ASP A 247 7.35 35.31 13.72
N LEU A 248 6.53 34.36 14.18
CA LEU A 248 6.93 33.32 15.08
C LEU A 248 8.00 32.40 14.46
N LEU A 249 7.84 32.07 13.17
CA LEU A 249 8.81 31.25 12.41
C LEU A 249 10.18 31.94 12.38
N GLN A 250 10.21 33.23 12.05
CA GLN A 250 11.44 34.02 12.04
C GLN A 250 12.08 34.06 13.45
N GLN A 251 11.30 34.33 14.49
CA GLN A 251 11.75 34.38 15.88
C GLN A 251 12.31 33.03 16.35
N ALA A 252 11.64 31.92 15.99
CA ALA A 252 12.07 30.58 16.37
C ALA A 252 13.38 30.17 15.67
N LEU A 253 13.59 30.60 14.43
CA LEU A 253 14.79 30.30 13.63
C LEU A 253 15.94 31.27 13.86
N GLN A 254 15.74 32.34 14.65
CA GLN A 254 16.79 33.31 14.94
C GLN A 254 17.96 32.65 15.67
N GLY A 255 19.18 32.83 15.16
CA GLY A 255 20.41 32.28 15.74
C GLY A 255 20.58 30.77 15.54
N LEU A 256 19.69 30.09 14.80
CA LEU A 256 19.87 28.71 14.39
C LEU A 256 20.46 28.62 12.99
N ASP A 257 21.66 28.10 12.87
CA ASP A 257 22.40 27.91 11.61
C ASP A 257 22.83 26.45 11.43
N ASN A 258 21.86 25.54 11.58
CA ASN A 258 22.04 24.11 11.38
C ASN A 258 21.15 23.58 10.25
N GLY A 259 21.42 22.37 9.79
CA GLY A 259 20.68 21.77 8.68
C GLY A 259 19.19 21.55 8.99
N PHE A 260 18.80 21.49 10.26
CA PHE A 260 17.40 21.42 10.66
C PHE A 260 16.68 22.76 10.39
N ALA A 261 17.28 23.88 10.78
CA ALA A 261 16.75 25.20 10.51
C ALA A 261 16.73 25.48 8.98
N ALA A 262 17.76 25.03 8.25
CA ALA A 262 17.80 25.09 6.81
C ALA A 262 16.63 24.32 6.18
N ALA A 263 16.28 23.12 6.68
CA ALA A 263 15.14 22.33 6.21
C ALA A 263 13.80 23.03 6.44
N ILE A 264 13.61 23.70 7.60
CA ILE A 264 12.39 24.46 7.87
C ILE A 264 12.29 25.69 6.95
N ARG A 265 13.40 26.40 6.68
CA ARG A 265 13.42 27.49 5.69
C ARG A 265 13.08 26.99 4.29
N ALA A 266 13.59 25.80 3.89
CA ALA A 266 13.23 25.17 2.63
C ALA A 266 11.74 24.83 2.57
N ALA A 267 11.19 24.30 3.67
CA ALA A 267 9.77 24.02 3.81
C ALA A 267 8.90 25.28 3.64
N ALA A 268 9.32 26.42 4.19
CA ALA A 268 8.64 27.69 4.02
C ALA A 268 8.57 28.12 2.56
N LEU A 269 9.65 27.96 1.78
CA LEU A 269 9.63 28.23 0.33
C LEU A 269 8.59 27.36 -0.41
N VAL A 270 8.50 26.08 -0.03
CA VAL A 270 7.50 25.15 -0.62
C VAL A 270 6.09 25.58 -0.24
N VAL A 271 5.88 25.99 1.01
CA VAL A 271 4.59 26.54 1.49
C VAL A 271 4.18 27.81 0.71
N ASP A 272 5.14 28.59 0.26
CA ASP A 272 4.92 29.77 -0.57
C ASP A 272 4.89 29.44 -2.09
N SER A 273 4.77 28.15 -2.44
CA SER A 273 4.70 27.66 -3.83
C SER A 273 5.96 27.96 -4.67
N GLN A 274 7.11 28.19 -4.04
CA GLN A 274 8.40 28.37 -4.71
C GLN A 274 9.07 27.00 -4.90
N TRP A 275 8.48 26.15 -5.74
CA TRP A 275 8.84 24.72 -5.85
C TRP A 275 10.30 24.47 -6.16
N ALA A 276 10.86 25.12 -7.17
CA ALA A 276 12.26 24.93 -7.57
C ALA A 276 13.24 25.46 -6.53
N ALA A 277 12.96 26.64 -5.96
CA ALA A 277 13.77 27.22 -4.87
C ALA A 277 13.70 26.35 -3.61
N GLY A 278 12.50 25.87 -3.25
CA GLY A 278 12.29 24.96 -2.13
C GLY A 278 13.00 23.64 -2.31
N GLN A 279 12.95 23.03 -3.49
CA GLN A 279 13.73 21.83 -3.82
C GLN A 279 15.22 22.05 -3.59
N ALA A 280 15.81 23.07 -4.22
CA ALA A 280 17.24 23.35 -4.09
C ALA A 280 17.66 23.60 -2.63
N ALA A 281 16.81 24.31 -1.86
CA ALA A 281 17.05 24.56 -0.45
C ALA A 281 16.95 23.26 0.39
N PHE A 282 16.01 22.36 0.10
CA PHE A 282 15.94 21.05 0.76
C PHE A 282 17.16 20.17 0.43
N GLU A 283 17.63 20.16 -0.81
CA GLU A 283 18.84 19.41 -1.19
C GLU A 283 20.08 19.90 -0.44
N ALA A 284 20.22 21.23 -0.28
CA ALA A 284 21.28 21.82 0.54
C ALA A 284 21.15 21.43 2.01
N ALA A 285 19.93 21.52 2.58
CA ALA A 285 19.65 21.15 3.96
C ALA A 285 19.92 19.65 4.22
N LEU A 286 19.52 18.77 3.32
CA LEU A 286 19.79 17.32 3.39
C LEU A 286 21.30 17.03 3.38
N LYS A 287 22.08 17.73 2.55
CA LYS A 287 23.55 17.61 2.52
C LYS A 287 24.17 18.04 3.83
N GLN A 288 23.72 19.17 4.39
CA GLN A 288 24.17 19.66 5.69
C GLN A 288 23.82 18.70 6.82
N ARG A 289 22.55 18.25 6.91
CA ARG A 289 22.09 17.28 7.92
C ARG A 289 22.85 15.96 7.87
N LYS A 290 23.14 15.46 6.67
CA LYS A 290 23.97 14.27 6.50
C LYS A 290 25.36 14.45 7.13
N GLY A 291 25.96 15.63 6.96
CA GLY A 291 27.25 15.97 7.59
C GLY A 291 27.16 16.04 9.12
N GLU A 292 26.04 16.58 9.65
CA GLU A 292 25.84 16.73 11.11
C GLU A 292 25.56 15.38 11.81
N ILE A 293 24.78 14.51 11.20
CA ILE A 293 24.33 13.25 11.83
C ILE A 293 25.28 12.09 11.54
N GLY A 294 26.04 12.15 10.44
CA GLY A 294 26.89 11.04 9.98
C GLY A 294 26.12 9.84 9.42
N GLY A 295 24.81 10.02 9.11
CA GLY A 295 23.90 8.99 8.64
C GLY A 295 23.15 9.39 7.38
N ASN A 296 22.37 8.45 6.81
CA ASN A 296 21.61 8.66 5.58
C ASN A 296 20.08 8.52 5.76
N LYS A 297 19.58 8.30 6.98
CA LYS A 297 18.16 8.05 7.26
C LYS A 297 17.58 9.11 8.19
N HIS A 298 16.30 9.43 7.98
CA HIS A 298 15.54 10.37 8.81
C HIS A 298 16.24 11.72 9.00
N LEU A 299 16.70 12.29 7.89
CA LEU A 299 17.46 13.53 7.90
C LEU A 299 16.58 14.76 8.15
N LEU A 300 15.30 14.68 7.82
CA LEU A 300 14.32 15.76 7.98
C LEU A 300 13.36 15.45 9.12
N PRO A 301 12.81 16.47 9.78
CA PRO A 301 11.70 16.30 10.73
C PRO A 301 10.49 15.67 10.04
N GLU A 302 9.85 14.70 10.70
CA GLU A 302 8.73 13.95 10.14
C GLU A 302 7.56 14.86 9.74
N SER A 303 7.31 15.92 10.50
CA SER A 303 6.22 16.87 10.27
C SER A 303 6.36 17.71 8.98
N ILE A 304 7.57 17.83 8.43
CA ILE A 304 7.88 18.63 7.24
C ILE A 304 8.58 17.85 6.13
N SER A 305 9.05 16.63 6.40
CA SER A 305 9.82 15.81 5.44
C SER A 305 9.06 15.57 4.13
N TRP A 306 7.73 15.47 4.20
CA TRP A 306 6.85 15.28 3.06
C TRP A 306 6.75 16.49 2.12
N LEU A 307 7.15 17.69 2.57
CA LEU A 307 7.18 18.89 1.72
C LEU A 307 8.25 18.82 0.64
N TYR A 308 9.33 18.07 0.88
CA TYR A 308 10.34 17.87 -0.15
C TYR A 308 9.84 17.04 -1.35
N PRO A 309 9.32 15.81 -1.17
CA PRO A 309 8.71 15.11 -2.30
C PRO A 309 7.52 15.87 -2.89
N LEU A 310 6.75 16.63 -2.10
CA LEU A 310 5.69 17.47 -2.63
C LEU A 310 6.21 18.53 -3.62
N ALA A 311 7.32 19.19 -3.31
CA ALA A 311 7.96 20.14 -4.21
C ALA A 311 8.42 19.51 -5.54
N LEU A 312 8.86 18.25 -5.48
CA LEU A 312 9.22 17.47 -6.65
C LEU A 312 7.99 17.03 -7.45
N LEU A 313 6.92 16.59 -6.79
CA LEU A 313 5.66 16.24 -7.47
C LEU A 313 5.04 17.46 -8.19
N ALA A 314 5.16 18.64 -7.60
CA ALA A 314 4.65 19.87 -8.20
C ALA A 314 5.34 20.23 -9.53
N GLN A 315 6.60 19.80 -9.72
CA GLN A 315 7.34 20.01 -10.97
C GLN A 315 7.08 18.92 -12.03
N SER A 316 6.50 17.78 -11.63
CA SER A 316 5.89 16.72 -12.47
C SER A 316 6.73 16.14 -13.61
N THR A 317 8.05 16.40 -13.71
CA THR A 317 8.87 15.71 -14.73
C THR A 317 9.26 14.31 -14.28
N PRO A 318 9.49 13.35 -15.19
CA PRO A 318 9.92 12.00 -14.83
C PRO A 318 11.14 11.99 -13.90
N LYS A 319 12.10 12.88 -14.13
CA LYS A 319 13.28 13.03 -13.27
C LYS A 319 12.92 13.43 -11.83
N HIS A 320 12.00 14.39 -11.65
CA HIS A 320 11.55 14.82 -10.33
C HIS A 320 10.75 13.74 -9.62
N LEU A 321 9.92 12.99 -10.36
CA LEU A 321 9.17 11.85 -9.81
C LEU A 321 10.11 10.75 -9.33
N GLU A 322 11.16 10.41 -10.07
CA GLU A 322 12.16 9.45 -9.63
C GLU A 322 12.97 9.92 -8.42
N LEU A 323 13.30 11.19 -8.33
CA LEU A 323 13.94 11.77 -7.15
C LEU A 323 13.03 11.69 -5.92
N ALA A 324 11.75 12.04 -6.07
CA ALA A 324 10.76 11.91 -5.01
C ALA A 324 10.61 10.46 -4.56
N ARG A 325 10.51 9.53 -5.51
CA ARG A 325 10.46 8.09 -5.23
C ARG A 325 11.66 7.61 -4.41
N LYS A 326 12.86 7.96 -4.85
CA LYS A 326 14.10 7.60 -4.16
C LYS A 326 14.15 8.15 -2.73
N PHE A 327 13.71 9.39 -2.52
CA PHE A 327 13.62 9.97 -1.18
C PHE A 327 12.64 9.22 -0.30
N CYS A 328 11.42 8.94 -0.78
CA CYS A 328 10.39 8.22 -0.03
C CYS A 328 10.82 6.78 0.33
N ILE A 329 11.54 6.09 -0.54
CA ILE A 329 12.17 4.79 -0.25
C ILE A 329 13.21 4.93 0.88
N GLY A 330 14.02 5.99 0.85
CA GLY A 330 14.99 6.28 1.89
C GLY A 330 14.35 6.48 3.26
N GLU A 331 13.27 7.27 3.32
CA GLU A 331 12.50 7.51 4.55
C GLU A 331 11.74 6.26 5.03
N ALA A 332 11.24 5.43 4.12
CA ALA A 332 10.64 4.14 4.48
C ALA A 332 11.64 3.17 5.10
N GLY A 333 12.93 3.32 4.80
CA GLY A 333 13.99 2.41 5.26
C GLY A 333 13.93 1.01 4.66
N GLN A 334 13.07 0.79 3.67
CA GLN A 334 12.83 -0.46 2.95
C GLN A 334 12.86 -0.19 1.45
N ARG A 335 13.41 -1.11 0.67
CA ARG A 335 13.51 -0.95 -0.80
C ARG A 335 12.15 -0.98 -1.50
N ASP A 336 11.23 -1.77 -0.97
CA ASP A 336 9.86 -1.89 -1.48
C ASP A 336 8.89 -1.76 -0.30
N PRO A 337 8.57 -0.52 0.10
CA PRO A 337 7.68 -0.29 1.22
C PRO A 337 6.25 -0.65 0.83
N SER A 338 5.55 -1.37 1.72
CA SER A 338 4.15 -1.69 1.52
C SER A 338 3.32 -0.42 1.26
N PRO A 339 2.44 -0.41 0.24
CA PRO A 339 1.60 0.75 -0.08
C PRO A 339 0.64 1.17 1.05
N PHE A 340 0.49 0.35 2.08
CA PHE A 340 -0.31 0.64 3.28
C PHE A 340 0.47 1.35 4.39
N THR A 341 1.78 1.55 4.21
CA THR A 341 2.59 2.37 5.11
C THR A 341 2.61 3.82 4.64
N VAL A 342 2.97 4.73 5.53
CA VAL A 342 3.05 6.18 5.25
C VAL A 342 3.85 6.45 3.98
N TRP A 343 5.13 6.12 3.97
CA TRP A 343 6.01 6.39 2.83
C TRP A 343 5.79 5.44 1.65
N GLY A 344 5.34 4.21 1.91
CA GLY A 344 4.97 3.28 0.84
C GLY A 344 3.80 3.78 -0.01
N ARG A 345 2.86 4.50 0.59
CA ARG A 345 1.77 5.18 -0.13
C ARG A 345 2.27 6.23 -1.10
N TRP A 346 3.28 7.02 -0.70
CA TRP A 346 3.94 7.98 -1.60
C TRP A 346 4.64 7.27 -2.76
N VAL A 347 5.44 6.23 -2.47
CA VAL A 347 6.11 5.43 -3.51
C VAL A 347 5.09 4.84 -4.47
N HIS A 348 4.01 4.24 -3.95
CA HIS A 348 2.96 3.66 -4.77
C HIS A 348 2.26 4.71 -5.66
N ALA A 349 1.93 5.88 -5.12
CA ALA A 349 1.32 6.96 -5.90
C ALA A 349 2.23 7.41 -7.04
N ILE A 350 3.53 7.54 -6.78
CA ILE A 350 4.51 7.91 -7.80
C ILE A 350 4.66 6.80 -8.85
N ASP A 351 4.70 5.54 -8.44
CA ASP A 351 4.81 4.40 -9.36
C ASP A 351 3.56 4.25 -10.24
N VAL A 352 2.37 4.51 -9.70
CA VAL A 352 1.14 4.61 -10.51
C VAL A 352 1.27 5.72 -11.55
N ARG A 353 1.76 6.89 -11.15
CA ARG A 353 1.93 8.03 -12.06
C ARG A 353 2.99 7.78 -13.15
N LEU A 354 4.03 7.03 -12.83
CA LEU A 354 5.06 6.60 -13.78
C LEU A 354 4.61 5.38 -14.62
N GLY A 355 3.39 4.87 -14.43
CA GLY A 355 2.89 3.69 -15.15
C GLY A 355 3.56 2.37 -14.74
N LYS A 356 4.33 2.36 -13.65
CA LYS A 356 5.05 1.16 -13.20
C LYS A 356 4.15 0.13 -12.51
N THR A 357 3.08 0.57 -11.85
CA THR A 357 2.15 -0.28 -11.11
C THR A 357 0.71 0.16 -11.32
N PRO A 358 -0.26 -0.77 -11.32
CA PRO A 358 -1.67 -0.41 -11.29
C PRO A 358 -2.04 0.21 -9.93
N ILE A 359 -3.13 0.98 -9.90
CA ILE A 359 -3.61 1.61 -8.67
C ILE A 359 -4.18 0.59 -7.69
N ILE A 360 -3.76 0.67 -6.43
CA ILE A 360 -4.35 -0.08 -5.31
C ILE A 360 -5.23 0.88 -4.51
N HIS A 361 -6.52 0.91 -4.81
CA HIS A 361 -7.47 1.83 -4.19
C HIS A 361 -7.48 1.77 -2.66
N ALA A 362 -7.34 0.58 -2.08
CA ALA A 362 -7.30 0.39 -0.63
C ALA A 362 -6.14 1.11 0.06
N ALA A 363 -5.02 1.34 -0.65
CA ALA A 363 -3.87 2.05 -0.10
C ALA A 363 -4.14 3.53 0.15
N PHE A 364 -5.11 4.12 -0.55
CA PHE A 364 -5.46 5.52 -0.44
C PHE A 364 -6.71 5.78 0.41
N GLN A 365 -7.32 4.73 0.95
CA GLN A 365 -8.44 4.91 1.88
C GLN A 365 -7.95 5.50 3.20
N PRO A 366 -8.60 6.57 3.72
CA PRO A 366 -8.29 7.07 5.04
C PRO A 366 -8.66 6.01 6.09
N VAL A 367 -7.75 5.71 6.99
CA VAL A 367 -7.96 4.67 8.00
C VAL A 367 -8.94 5.18 9.06
N ARG A 368 -10.05 4.45 9.26
CA ARG A 368 -11.15 4.88 10.13
C ARG A 368 -10.93 4.63 11.62
N ASP A 369 -10.03 3.73 11.99
CA ASP A 369 -9.96 3.23 13.36
C ASP A 369 -8.55 3.22 13.91
N GLN A 370 -8.18 4.20 14.67
CA GLN A 370 -7.31 4.14 15.84
C GLN A 370 -7.02 5.55 16.37
N GLU A 371 -7.36 5.80 17.60
CA GLU A 371 -7.53 7.12 18.22
C GLU A 371 -6.29 8.04 18.30
N HIS A 372 -5.07 7.64 17.87
CA HIS A 372 -3.87 8.38 18.27
C HIS A 372 -2.78 8.66 17.22
N ARG A 373 -2.91 8.28 15.92
CA ARG A 373 -1.78 8.41 14.97
C ARG A 373 -2.03 9.18 13.66
N TRP A 374 -3.15 9.91 13.44
CA TRP A 374 -3.74 9.94 12.11
C TRP A 374 -3.91 11.29 11.42
N GLY A 375 -3.39 12.36 11.97
CA GLY A 375 -3.54 13.65 11.33
C GLY A 375 -2.86 13.69 9.97
N LEU A 376 -1.56 13.59 9.98
CA LEU A 376 -0.72 13.77 8.80
C LEU A 376 -0.85 12.61 7.79
N ASP A 377 -0.95 11.37 8.26
CA ASP A 377 -1.10 10.19 7.39
C ASP A 377 -2.42 10.20 6.60
N SER A 378 -3.52 10.59 7.26
CA SER A 378 -4.80 10.75 6.59
C SER A 378 -4.79 11.90 5.57
N LEU A 379 -4.11 13.01 5.89
CA LEU A 379 -3.90 14.10 4.96
C LEU A 379 -3.18 13.61 3.70
N TRP A 380 -2.08 12.86 3.85
CA TRP A 380 -1.33 12.34 2.72
C TRP A 380 -2.15 11.39 1.87
N ALA A 381 -2.95 10.51 2.47
CA ALA A 381 -3.86 9.65 1.72
C ALA A 381 -4.80 10.49 0.83
N ILE A 382 -5.40 11.54 1.39
CA ILE A 382 -6.31 12.44 0.68
C ILE A 382 -5.57 13.23 -0.40
N LEU A 383 -4.41 13.80 -0.08
CA LEU A 383 -3.62 14.59 -1.03
C LEU A 383 -3.14 13.75 -2.23
N LEU A 384 -2.62 12.55 -1.99
CA LEU A 384 -2.17 11.67 -3.04
C LEU A 384 -3.33 11.15 -3.90
N SER A 385 -4.51 10.91 -3.30
CA SER A 385 -5.71 10.60 -4.05
C SER A 385 -6.13 11.75 -4.96
N ALA A 386 -6.13 12.97 -4.45
CA ALA A 386 -6.43 14.16 -5.24
C ALA A 386 -5.41 14.36 -6.38
N TRP A 387 -4.14 14.07 -6.12
CA TRP A 387 -3.08 14.16 -7.12
C TRP A 387 -3.20 13.11 -8.23
N LEU A 388 -3.62 11.89 -7.90
CA LEU A 388 -3.84 10.82 -8.88
C LEU A 388 -5.15 10.99 -9.67
N GLY A 389 -6.14 11.70 -9.12
CA GLY A 389 -7.43 11.98 -9.74
C GLY A 389 -8.59 11.23 -9.11
N SER A 390 -9.82 11.59 -9.53
CA SER A 390 -11.07 11.05 -8.96
C SER A 390 -11.24 9.53 -9.15
N GLU A 391 -10.55 8.94 -10.11
CA GLU A 391 -10.55 7.49 -10.33
C GLU A 391 -10.02 6.68 -9.14
N THR A 392 -9.24 7.33 -8.23
CA THR A 392 -8.72 6.69 -7.02
C THR A 392 -9.78 6.41 -5.96
N ILE A 393 -10.90 7.14 -6.01
CA ILE A 393 -11.95 7.08 -4.98
C ILE A 393 -12.90 5.91 -5.22
N ALA A 394 -13.18 5.56 -6.49
CA ALA A 394 -14.12 4.53 -6.86
C ALA A 394 -13.43 3.43 -7.67
N ALA A 395 -13.40 2.21 -7.16
CA ALA A 395 -13.05 1.07 -7.99
C ALA A 395 -14.15 0.90 -9.07
N PRO A 396 -13.77 0.75 -10.36
CA PRO A 396 -14.76 0.56 -11.43
C PRO A 396 -15.63 -0.67 -11.13
N GLY A 397 -16.95 -0.47 -11.06
CA GLY A 397 -17.92 -1.56 -10.89
C GLY A 397 -18.40 -1.87 -9.47
N THR A 398 -17.98 -1.13 -8.44
CA THR A 398 -18.56 -1.30 -7.11
C THR A 398 -19.86 -0.49 -6.95
N GLN A 399 -20.97 -1.17 -6.64
CA GLN A 399 -22.25 -0.54 -6.26
C GLN A 399 -22.13 0.37 -5.01
N ASN A 400 -20.97 0.42 -4.38
CA ASN A 400 -20.65 1.17 -3.17
C ASN A 400 -20.00 2.54 -3.41
N ALA A 401 -19.96 3.06 -4.64
CA ALA A 401 -19.35 4.35 -4.94
C ALA A 401 -19.96 5.51 -4.11
N GLN A 402 -21.28 5.46 -3.86
CA GLN A 402 -21.97 6.43 -3.01
C GLN A 402 -21.58 6.29 -1.52
N HIS A 403 -21.38 5.06 -1.03
CA HIS A 403 -20.95 4.81 0.36
C HIS A 403 -19.48 5.20 0.59
N THR A 404 -18.61 5.03 -0.41
CA THR A 404 -17.23 5.48 -0.35
C THR A 404 -17.14 7.01 -0.35
N ALA A 405 -17.88 7.70 -1.19
CA ALA A 405 -17.90 9.16 -1.22
C ALA A 405 -18.42 9.77 0.10
N SER A 406 -19.46 9.20 0.70
CA SER A 406 -19.96 9.61 2.02
C SER A 406 -18.91 9.42 3.11
N GLY A 407 -18.20 8.29 3.11
CA GLY A 407 -17.14 8.01 4.08
C GLY A 407 -15.93 8.95 3.99
N TRP A 408 -15.58 9.39 2.80
CA TRP A 408 -14.55 10.40 2.59
C TRP A 408 -14.97 11.75 3.15
N HIS A 409 -16.20 12.19 2.88
CA HIS A 409 -16.72 13.44 3.39
C HIS A 409 -16.71 13.50 4.92
N GLU A 410 -17.18 12.45 5.59
CA GLU A 410 -17.15 12.35 7.06
C GLU A 410 -15.72 12.45 7.61
N THR A 411 -14.77 11.75 6.96
CA THR A 411 -13.37 11.76 7.35
C THR A 411 -12.75 13.15 7.17
N ILE A 412 -13.00 13.80 6.04
CA ILE A 412 -12.52 15.17 5.77
C ILE A 412 -13.09 16.13 6.81
N MET A 413 -14.36 16.04 7.16
CA MET A 413 -14.99 16.89 8.17
C MET A 413 -14.40 16.65 9.57
N ALA A 414 -14.09 15.39 9.94
CA ALA A 414 -13.45 15.08 11.20
C ALA A 414 -12.02 15.64 11.27
N LEU A 415 -11.25 15.51 10.20
CA LEU A 415 -9.90 16.08 10.09
C LEU A 415 -9.92 17.61 10.15
N ARG A 416 -10.84 18.26 9.44
CA ARG A 416 -11.00 19.73 9.50
C ARG A 416 -11.27 20.21 10.91
N ARG A 417 -12.12 19.52 11.67
CA ARG A 417 -12.39 19.85 13.08
C ARG A 417 -11.12 19.75 13.93
N LYS A 418 -10.33 18.68 13.77
CA LYS A 418 -9.04 18.54 14.47
C LYS A 418 -8.07 19.68 14.11
N LEU A 419 -7.93 20.00 12.83
CA LEU A 419 -7.05 21.07 12.35
C LEU A 419 -7.46 22.45 12.89
N LEU A 420 -8.74 22.75 12.91
CA LEU A 420 -9.26 24.00 13.50
C LEU A 420 -8.95 24.06 14.99
N ASN A 421 -9.17 22.98 15.71
CA ASN A 421 -8.89 22.93 17.14
C ASN A 421 -7.40 23.07 17.47
N CYS A 422 -6.50 22.63 16.58
CA CYS A 422 -5.05 22.80 16.71
C CYS A 422 -4.51 24.11 16.10
N HIS A 423 -5.36 24.91 15.49
CA HIS A 423 -5.00 26.15 14.77
C HIS A 423 -4.01 25.93 13.60
N LEU A 424 -4.03 24.76 12.95
CA LEU A 424 -3.11 24.38 11.87
C LEU A 424 -3.64 24.83 10.51
N LYS A 425 -3.18 25.97 10.03
CA LYS A 425 -3.65 26.61 8.79
C LYS A 425 -3.11 25.92 7.53
N LEU A 426 -1.84 25.52 7.53
CA LEU A 426 -1.19 24.89 6.37
C LEU A 426 -1.89 23.57 5.97
N PRO A 427 -1.99 22.55 6.83
CA PRO A 427 -2.67 21.32 6.46
C PRO A 427 -4.18 21.54 6.20
N SER A 428 -4.81 22.53 6.84
CA SER A 428 -6.20 22.89 6.57
C SER A 428 -6.40 23.41 5.14
N ARG A 429 -5.50 24.28 4.64
CA ARG A 429 -5.52 24.76 3.26
C ARG A 429 -5.30 23.63 2.25
N MET A 430 -4.36 22.76 2.54
CA MET A 430 -4.09 21.60 1.68
C MET A 430 -5.27 20.65 1.60
N LEU A 431 -5.86 20.30 2.75
CA LEU A 431 -7.05 19.46 2.79
C LEU A 431 -8.21 20.04 2.01
N ARG A 432 -8.43 21.37 2.10
CA ARG A 432 -9.45 22.06 1.33
C ARG A 432 -9.19 21.99 -0.18
N GLY A 433 -7.94 22.23 -0.61
CA GLY A 433 -7.58 22.12 -2.03
C GLY A 433 -7.80 20.72 -2.58
N ALA A 434 -7.44 19.68 -1.80
CA ALA A 434 -7.69 18.30 -2.17
C ALA A 434 -9.20 17.97 -2.25
N GLU A 435 -10.01 18.45 -1.30
CA GLU A 435 -11.45 18.26 -1.28
C GLU A 435 -12.12 18.87 -2.54
N GLU A 436 -11.68 20.06 -2.95
CA GLU A 436 -12.20 20.72 -4.14
C GLU A 436 -11.84 19.98 -5.43
N LEU A 437 -10.57 19.52 -5.55
CA LEU A 437 -10.13 18.68 -6.67
C LEU A 437 -10.93 17.38 -6.76
N LEU A 438 -11.09 16.68 -5.64
CA LEU A 438 -11.86 15.44 -5.58
C LEU A 438 -13.35 15.64 -5.89
N SER A 439 -13.87 16.85 -5.68
CA SER A 439 -15.23 17.24 -6.01
C SER A 439 -15.39 17.75 -7.45
N GLY A 440 -14.32 17.73 -8.27
CA GLY A 440 -14.32 18.23 -9.63
C GLY A 440 -14.42 19.74 -9.74
N ARG A 441 -14.07 20.47 -8.68
CA ARG A 441 -14.05 21.95 -8.65
C ARG A 441 -12.61 22.45 -8.75
N ASP A 442 -12.43 23.62 -9.35
CA ASP A 442 -11.12 24.27 -9.37
C ASP A 442 -10.72 24.67 -7.94
N PRO A 443 -9.60 24.18 -7.43
CA PRO A 443 -9.14 24.54 -6.10
C PRO A 443 -8.67 25.98 -6.06
N PRO A 444 -8.88 26.68 -4.94
CA PRO A 444 -8.32 28.02 -4.77
C PRO A 444 -6.79 27.92 -4.85
N THR A 445 -6.20 28.84 -5.59
CA THR A 445 -4.79 28.97 -5.94
C THR A 445 -3.80 28.38 -4.94
N GLY A 446 -2.90 27.54 -5.44
CA GLY A 446 -1.59 27.35 -4.79
C GLY A 446 -1.34 25.95 -4.39
N TYR A 447 -1.11 25.10 -3.94
CA TYR A 447 -0.43 23.96 -3.35
C TYR A 447 -0.45 22.66 -4.15
N PHE A 448 -1.54 22.31 -4.78
CA PHE A 448 -1.68 21.01 -5.45
C PHE A 448 -2.05 21.13 -6.92
N VAL A 449 -2.52 22.29 -7.33
CA VAL A 449 -3.11 22.51 -8.66
C VAL A 449 -2.09 22.39 -9.78
N ALA A 450 -0.87 22.88 -9.55
CA ALA A 450 0.19 22.76 -10.55
C ALA A 450 0.55 21.31 -10.85
N ALA A 451 0.46 20.42 -9.83
CA ALA A 451 0.71 18.99 -9.99
C ALA A 451 -0.48 18.23 -10.65
N ALA A 452 -1.72 18.73 -10.48
CA ALA A 452 -2.92 18.12 -11.03
C ALA A 452 -3.30 18.65 -12.42
N GLY A 453 -3.00 19.92 -12.70
CA GLY A 453 -3.46 20.62 -13.90
C GLY A 453 -2.86 20.15 -15.23
N GLU A 454 -1.77 19.40 -15.25
CA GLU A 454 -1.12 18.88 -16.46
C GLU A 454 -1.10 17.34 -16.53
N GLN A 455 -2.07 16.68 -15.91
CA GLN A 455 -2.19 15.22 -15.94
C GLN A 455 -2.13 14.66 -17.38
N TRP A 456 -2.80 15.30 -18.32
CA TRP A 456 -2.80 14.88 -19.71
C TRP A 456 -1.43 14.96 -20.38
N ARG A 457 -0.60 15.95 -20.04
CA ARG A 457 0.78 16.07 -20.57
C ARG A 457 1.67 14.95 -20.03
N ALA A 458 1.62 14.68 -18.71
CA ALA A 458 2.38 13.60 -18.10
C ALA A 458 1.95 12.22 -18.66
N ILE A 459 0.66 12.04 -18.97
CA ILE A 459 0.15 10.83 -19.64
C ILE A 459 0.65 10.78 -21.09
N LEU A 460 0.63 11.89 -21.82
CA LEU A 460 1.15 11.94 -23.20
C LEU A 460 2.66 11.72 -23.23
N ASP A 461 3.43 12.29 -22.30
CA ASP A 461 4.86 12.07 -22.18
C ASP A 461 5.18 10.61 -21.83
N ALA A 462 4.39 10.01 -20.94
CA ALA A 462 4.49 8.59 -20.63
C ALA A 462 4.13 7.70 -21.84
N LEU A 463 3.09 8.07 -22.60
CA LEU A 463 2.70 7.37 -23.84
C LEU A 463 3.74 7.57 -24.94
N GLN A 464 4.33 8.75 -25.06
CA GLN A 464 5.43 9.02 -25.99
C GLN A 464 6.69 8.24 -25.60
N SER A 465 6.99 8.10 -24.31
CA SER A 465 8.11 7.27 -23.83
C SER A 465 7.88 5.77 -24.06
N LEU A 466 6.60 5.33 -24.14
CA LEU A 466 6.24 3.96 -24.54
C LEU A 466 6.31 3.76 -26.04
N GLY A 467 6.20 4.83 -26.86
CA GLY A 467 6.33 4.82 -28.32
C GLY A 467 7.77 4.94 -28.82
N GLY A 468 8.72 5.29 -27.98
CA GLY A 468 10.14 5.16 -28.26
C GLY A 468 10.49 3.68 -28.33
N GLU A 469 11.04 3.24 -29.47
CA GLU A 469 11.66 1.93 -29.59
C GLU A 469 12.58 1.76 -28.38
N GLN A 470 12.18 0.86 -27.47
CA GLN A 470 13.16 0.28 -26.56
C GLN A 470 14.06 -0.53 -27.47
N THR A 471 15.13 0.10 -27.88
CA THR A 471 16.31 -0.63 -28.33
C THR A 471 16.54 -1.67 -27.24
N ALA A 472 16.44 -2.93 -27.64
CA ALA A 472 16.81 -4.05 -26.81
C ALA A 472 18.16 -3.65 -26.20
N ALA A 473 18.18 -3.43 -24.89
CA ALA A 473 19.41 -3.26 -24.16
C ALA A 473 20.21 -4.50 -24.51
N ASP A 474 21.40 -4.29 -25.06
CA ASP A 474 22.35 -5.29 -25.37
C ASP A 474 22.29 -6.36 -24.29
N ALA A 475 22.03 -7.58 -24.73
CA ALA A 475 22.24 -8.77 -23.92
C ALA A 475 23.75 -8.81 -23.64
N GLY A 476 24.16 -8.06 -22.62
CA GLY A 476 25.48 -8.20 -22.05
C GLY A 476 25.66 -9.67 -21.76
N SER A 477 26.82 -10.21 -22.02
CA SER A 477 27.24 -11.57 -21.78
C SER A 477 26.85 -12.02 -20.36
N GLU A 478 25.59 -12.41 -20.18
CA GLU A 478 25.06 -12.88 -18.90
C GLU A 478 25.66 -14.23 -18.59
N THR A 479 26.46 -14.30 -17.54
CA THR A 479 26.99 -15.55 -17.01
C THR A 479 25.95 -16.36 -16.26
N THR A 480 24.79 -15.78 -16.00
CA THR A 480 23.64 -16.38 -15.30
C THR A 480 22.33 -15.91 -15.91
N ARG A 481 21.35 -16.83 -16.05
CA ARG A 481 19.98 -16.49 -16.46
C ARG A 481 18.94 -17.05 -15.49
N LEU A 482 17.77 -16.41 -15.45
CA LEU A 482 16.61 -16.84 -14.68
C LEU A 482 15.65 -17.59 -15.60
N LEU A 483 15.18 -18.75 -15.17
CA LEU A 483 14.13 -19.52 -15.82
C LEU A 483 12.90 -19.55 -14.93
N TRP A 484 11.72 -19.59 -15.53
CA TRP A 484 10.45 -19.72 -14.82
C TRP A 484 9.81 -21.07 -15.14
N ALA A 485 9.83 -21.97 -14.16
CA ALA A 485 9.20 -23.28 -14.28
C ALA A 485 7.72 -23.19 -13.95
N ILE A 486 6.86 -23.59 -14.89
CA ILE A 486 5.41 -23.63 -14.73
C ILE A 486 4.99 -25.06 -14.40
N GLU A 487 4.23 -25.21 -13.33
CA GLU A 487 3.60 -26.47 -12.94
C GLU A 487 2.13 -26.48 -13.39
N ILE A 488 1.77 -27.43 -14.26
CA ILE A 488 0.46 -27.54 -14.87
C ILE A 488 -0.21 -28.86 -14.43
N GLY A 489 -1.45 -28.76 -13.99
CA GLY A 489 -2.28 -29.92 -13.66
C GLY A 489 -2.87 -30.60 -14.93
N LYS A 490 -3.43 -31.81 -14.76
CA LYS A 490 -3.96 -32.65 -15.87
C LYS A 490 -5.05 -31.95 -16.72
N GLU A 491 -5.76 -30.99 -16.14
CA GLU A 491 -6.83 -30.25 -16.82
C GLU A 491 -6.39 -28.82 -17.18
N GLY A 492 -5.09 -28.55 -17.31
CA GLY A 492 -4.58 -27.22 -17.62
C GLY A 492 -4.62 -26.24 -16.45
N GLN A 493 -4.71 -26.74 -15.19
CA GLN A 493 -4.63 -25.87 -14.00
C GLN A 493 -3.21 -25.36 -13.80
N LEU A 494 -3.08 -24.06 -13.55
CA LEU A 494 -1.83 -23.52 -13.02
C LEU A 494 -1.71 -23.92 -11.55
N LEU A 495 -0.76 -24.81 -11.24
CA LEU A 495 -0.51 -25.29 -9.88
C LEU A 495 0.59 -24.50 -9.19
N GLY A 496 1.59 -24.05 -9.95
CA GLY A 496 2.72 -23.32 -9.39
C GLY A 496 3.58 -22.65 -10.46
N ILE A 497 4.36 -21.67 -10.00
CA ILE A 497 5.42 -21.02 -10.78
C ILE A 497 6.65 -20.96 -9.88
N LYS A 498 7.79 -21.48 -10.34
CA LYS A 498 9.03 -21.58 -9.57
C LYS A 498 10.19 -20.94 -10.35
N PRO A 499 10.96 -20.04 -9.74
CA PRO A 499 12.17 -19.53 -10.39
C PRO A 499 13.32 -20.51 -10.28
N LEU A 500 14.05 -20.66 -11.37
CA LEU A 500 15.26 -21.46 -11.46
C LEU A 500 16.42 -20.60 -11.94
N GLU A 501 17.60 -20.79 -11.39
CA GLU A 501 18.84 -20.15 -11.84
C GLU A 501 19.65 -21.13 -12.70
N GLN A 502 20.13 -20.67 -13.84
CA GLN A 502 21.02 -21.44 -14.70
C GLN A 502 22.29 -20.63 -14.95
N LYS A 503 23.46 -21.25 -14.81
CA LYS A 503 24.78 -20.64 -14.97
C LYS A 503 25.46 -21.16 -16.22
N ARG A 504 26.08 -20.24 -16.99
CA ARG A 504 26.86 -20.56 -18.18
C ARG A 504 28.27 -21.00 -17.78
N GLY A 505 28.64 -22.23 -18.10
CA GLY A 505 29.96 -22.76 -17.94
C GLY A 505 30.72 -22.79 -19.26
N GLN A 506 31.96 -23.31 -19.28
CA GLN A 506 32.78 -23.41 -20.49
C GLN A 506 32.18 -24.31 -21.58
N ARG A 507 31.25 -25.22 -21.19
CA ARG A 507 30.60 -26.19 -22.09
C ARG A 507 29.13 -25.84 -22.37
N GLY A 508 28.72 -24.58 -22.16
CA GLY A 508 27.33 -24.15 -22.32
C GLY A 508 26.61 -23.98 -20.97
N TRP A 509 25.26 -23.94 -21.02
CA TRP A 509 24.43 -23.75 -19.84
C TRP A 509 24.39 -25.00 -18.97
N GLY A 510 24.59 -24.85 -17.67
CA GLY A 510 24.51 -25.94 -16.69
C GLY A 510 23.06 -26.32 -16.37
N ARG A 511 22.85 -27.32 -15.50
CA ARG A 511 21.49 -27.70 -15.05
C ARG A 511 20.81 -26.58 -14.28
N PRO A 512 19.49 -26.32 -14.50
CA PRO A 512 18.72 -25.39 -13.73
C PRO A 512 18.67 -25.78 -12.24
N ARG A 513 18.75 -24.78 -11.34
CA ARG A 513 18.69 -24.99 -9.88
C ARG A 513 17.63 -24.07 -9.30
N ALA A 514 16.86 -24.56 -8.33
CA ALA A 514 15.85 -23.76 -7.65
C ALA A 514 16.46 -22.50 -7.01
N LEU A 515 15.83 -21.37 -7.26
CA LEU A 515 16.21 -20.07 -6.71
C LEU A 515 15.18 -19.64 -5.66
N SER A 516 15.66 -19.13 -4.54
CA SER A 516 14.76 -18.60 -3.50
C SER A 516 14.13 -17.28 -3.94
N LEU A 517 12.81 -17.11 -3.71
CA LEU A 517 12.07 -15.90 -4.03
C LEU A 517 12.65 -14.64 -3.35
N VAL A 518 13.28 -14.81 -2.18
CA VAL A 518 13.98 -13.73 -1.46
C VAL A 518 15.09 -13.11 -2.32
N LYS A 519 15.78 -13.90 -3.15
CA LYS A 519 16.87 -13.40 -4.01
C LYS A 519 16.37 -12.63 -5.23
N ILE A 520 15.13 -12.86 -5.64
CA ILE A 520 14.47 -12.18 -6.75
C ILE A 520 13.81 -10.89 -6.25
N PHE A 521 13.19 -10.97 -5.06
CA PHE A 521 12.54 -9.81 -4.44
C PHE A 521 13.58 -8.74 -4.10
N GLY A 522 13.43 -7.57 -4.72
CA GLY A 522 14.34 -6.44 -4.53
C GLY A 522 15.66 -6.50 -5.31
N ASN A 523 15.78 -7.39 -6.29
CA ASN A 523 16.91 -7.36 -7.22
C ASN A 523 16.65 -6.31 -8.32
N GLU A 524 17.40 -5.20 -8.27
CA GLU A 524 17.27 -4.07 -9.20
C GLU A 524 17.91 -4.34 -10.59
N HIS A 525 18.61 -5.45 -10.73
CA HIS A 525 19.36 -5.80 -11.95
C HIS A 525 18.73 -6.93 -12.75
N LEU A 526 17.43 -7.19 -12.53
CA LEU A 526 16.69 -8.18 -13.33
C LEU A 526 16.45 -7.64 -14.75
N PRO A 527 16.56 -8.48 -15.79
CA PRO A 527 16.06 -8.18 -17.11
C PRO A 527 14.60 -7.70 -17.08
N ALA A 528 14.19 -6.88 -18.05
CA ALA A 528 12.86 -6.25 -18.03
C ALA A 528 11.70 -7.26 -17.94
N TRP A 529 11.81 -8.41 -18.59
CA TRP A 529 10.82 -9.50 -18.52
C TRP A 529 10.79 -10.17 -17.16
N ASP A 530 11.95 -10.48 -16.55
CA ASP A 530 12.02 -11.05 -15.20
C ASP A 530 11.52 -10.05 -14.14
N ALA A 531 11.85 -8.78 -14.28
CA ALA A 531 11.33 -7.71 -13.42
C ALA A 531 9.81 -7.61 -13.49
N LYS A 532 9.20 -7.88 -14.66
CA LYS A 532 7.74 -7.93 -14.82
C LYS A 532 7.12 -9.07 -14.01
N VAL A 533 7.73 -10.24 -14.01
CA VAL A 533 7.26 -11.39 -13.22
C VAL A 533 7.54 -11.20 -11.72
N ALA A 534 8.68 -10.62 -11.37
CA ALA A 534 9.04 -10.34 -9.97
C ALA A 534 8.05 -9.41 -9.26
N ARG A 535 7.29 -8.59 -9.99
CA ARG A 535 6.20 -7.78 -9.44
C ARG A 535 5.02 -8.60 -8.88
N ALA A 536 4.90 -9.85 -9.27
CA ALA A 536 3.91 -10.77 -8.72
C ALA A 536 4.31 -11.39 -7.37
N LEU A 537 5.51 -11.11 -6.88
CA LEU A 537 5.95 -11.58 -5.56
C LEU A 537 5.23 -10.82 -4.45
N ARG A 538 4.71 -11.54 -3.46
CA ARG A 538 4.03 -11.01 -2.28
C ARG A 538 4.69 -11.53 -1.01
N PRO A 539 4.88 -10.68 0.03
CA PRO A 539 5.33 -11.17 1.33
C PRO A 539 4.26 -12.05 1.98
N GLU A 540 4.66 -13.13 2.62
CA GLU A 540 3.76 -13.97 3.41
C GLU A 540 3.44 -13.30 4.74
N ARG A 541 2.15 -13.20 5.10
CA ARG A 541 1.71 -12.61 6.37
C ARG A 541 2.25 -13.43 7.56
N GLY A 542 2.85 -12.75 8.51
CA GLY A 542 3.39 -13.37 9.74
C GLY A 542 4.84 -13.87 9.65
N TYR A 543 5.50 -13.73 8.50
CA TYR A 543 6.90 -14.14 8.33
C TYR A 543 7.71 -13.01 7.68
N SER A 544 8.73 -12.52 8.34
CA SER A 544 9.53 -11.38 7.89
C SER A 544 10.39 -11.63 6.64
N ASN A 545 10.59 -12.88 6.22
CA ASN A 545 11.47 -13.24 5.08
C ASN A 545 10.90 -14.36 4.18
N ARG A 546 9.59 -14.54 4.15
CA ARG A 546 8.94 -15.48 3.23
C ARG A 546 8.13 -14.73 2.18
N TYR A 547 8.26 -15.18 0.94
CA TYR A 547 7.54 -14.62 -0.20
C TYR A 547 6.79 -15.72 -0.92
N ARG A 548 5.63 -15.39 -1.46
CA ARG A 548 4.85 -16.22 -2.37
C ARG A 548 4.67 -15.52 -3.71
N ILE A 549 4.36 -16.28 -4.73
CA ILE A 549 4.03 -15.76 -6.05
C ILE A 549 2.50 -15.65 -6.15
N ASP A 550 2.00 -14.50 -6.55
CA ASP A 550 0.62 -14.31 -6.99
C ASP A 550 0.48 -14.94 -8.38
N LEU A 551 -0.01 -16.16 -8.42
CA LEU A 551 -0.03 -16.99 -9.63
C LEU A 551 -0.79 -16.37 -10.80
N PRO A 552 -2.01 -15.77 -10.63
CA PRO A 552 -2.71 -15.11 -11.73
C PRO A 552 -1.93 -13.95 -12.33
N THR A 553 -1.28 -13.15 -11.50
CA THR A 553 -0.47 -12.01 -11.96
C THR A 553 0.81 -12.48 -12.64
N ALA A 554 1.46 -13.48 -12.08
CA ALA A 554 2.73 -14.02 -12.60
C ALA A 554 2.56 -14.68 -13.97
N ILE A 555 1.53 -15.49 -14.16
CA ILE A 555 1.31 -16.21 -15.45
C ILE A 555 1.01 -15.22 -16.59
N VAL A 556 0.27 -14.15 -16.32
CA VAL A 556 0.02 -13.09 -17.31
C VAL A 556 1.32 -12.33 -17.62
N ALA A 557 2.17 -12.11 -16.62
CA ALA A 557 3.47 -11.46 -16.82
C ALA A 557 4.45 -12.32 -17.61
N LEU A 558 4.27 -13.64 -17.60
CA LEU A 558 5.09 -14.60 -18.34
C LEU A 558 4.70 -14.70 -19.82
N VAL A 559 3.57 -14.18 -20.26
CA VAL A 559 3.20 -14.20 -21.68
C VAL A 559 4.29 -13.52 -22.52
N GLY A 560 4.85 -14.26 -23.47
CA GLY A 560 5.95 -13.84 -24.33
C GLY A 560 7.32 -13.76 -23.68
N HIS A 561 7.49 -14.31 -22.48
CA HIS A 561 8.78 -14.37 -21.78
C HIS A 561 9.69 -15.42 -22.47
N PRO A 562 10.98 -15.12 -22.72
CA PRO A 562 11.85 -16.01 -23.51
C PRO A 562 12.33 -17.26 -22.75
N CYS A 563 12.31 -17.25 -21.45
CA CYS A 563 12.91 -18.28 -20.60
C CYS A 563 11.86 -18.98 -19.70
N ILE A 564 10.87 -19.62 -20.30
CA ILE A 564 9.87 -20.43 -19.62
C ILE A 564 10.18 -21.91 -19.84
N VAL A 565 9.97 -22.73 -18.82
CA VAL A 565 10.11 -24.18 -18.87
C VAL A 565 8.94 -24.85 -18.14
N LEU A 566 8.67 -26.12 -18.41
CA LEU A 566 7.76 -26.92 -17.59
C LEU A 566 8.51 -27.49 -16.38
N GLU A 567 7.86 -27.56 -15.23
CA GLU A 567 8.51 -28.15 -14.02
C GLU A 567 8.93 -29.61 -14.22
N ASN A 568 8.15 -30.38 -14.97
CA ASN A 568 8.45 -31.78 -15.31
C ASN A 568 9.51 -31.96 -16.42
N ALA A 569 9.83 -30.87 -17.16
CA ALA A 569 10.82 -30.85 -18.23
C ALA A 569 11.64 -29.54 -18.20
N PRO A 570 12.44 -29.30 -17.16
CA PRO A 570 13.12 -28.01 -16.95
C PRO A 570 14.25 -27.71 -17.95
N GLU A 571 14.57 -28.65 -18.82
CA GLU A 571 15.56 -28.50 -19.89
C GLU A 571 14.91 -28.09 -21.21
N GLN A 572 13.57 -28.12 -21.31
CA GLN A 572 12.84 -27.76 -22.52
C GLN A 572 12.15 -26.40 -22.36
N PHE A 573 12.51 -25.48 -23.23
CA PHE A 573 11.82 -24.16 -23.28
C PHE A 573 10.45 -24.31 -23.90
N VAL A 574 9.50 -23.51 -23.37
CA VAL A 574 8.14 -23.42 -23.89
C VAL A 574 7.76 -21.97 -24.18
N GLU A 575 7.06 -21.75 -25.27
CA GLU A 575 6.44 -20.48 -25.60
C GLU A 575 5.08 -20.37 -24.91
N LEU A 576 4.83 -19.25 -24.23
CA LEU A 576 3.54 -18.95 -23.64
C LEU A 576 2.89 -17.76 -24.38
N SER A 577 1.78 -18.04 -25.06
CA SER A 577 0.97 -17.04 -25.77
C SER A 577 -0.39 -16.84 -25.09
N GLU A 578 -1.04 -15.69 -25.29
CA GLU A 578 -2.39 -15.42 -24.77
C GLU A 578 -3.42 -15.63 -25.89
N SER A 579 -4.58 -16.22 -25.54
CA SER A 579 -5.70 -16.37 -26.46
C SER A 579 -7.05 -16.19 -25.76
N GLN A 580 -8.11 -16.04 -26.57
CA GLN A 580 -9.49 -16.00 -26.08
C GLN A 580 -10.11 -17.39 -26.13
N PRO A 581 -11.14 -17.70 -25.31
CA PRO A 581 -11.90 -18.94 -25.41
C PRO A 581 -12.66 -18.99 -26.72
N GLU A 582 -12.77 -20.21 -27.29
CA GLU A 582 -13.42 -20.48 -28.56
C GLU A 582 -14.82 -21.04 -28.27
N LEU A 583 -15.80 -20.64 -29.10
CA LEU A 583 -17.16 -21.18 -29.09
C LEU A 583 -17.35 -22.09 -30.31
N GLU A 584 -17.56 -23.37 -30.06
CA GLU A 584 -17.74 -24.36 -31.08
C GLU A 584 -19.20 -24.80 -31.13
N LEU A 585 -19.81 -24.80 -32.34
CA LEU A 585 -21.08 -25.42 -32.60
C LEU A 585 -20.85 -26.77 -33.31
N VAL A 586 -21.26 -27.85 -32.66
CA VAL A 586 -21.12 -29.19 -33.19
C VAL A 586 -22.52 -29.79 -33.49
N ARG A 587 -22.71 -30.36 -34.65
CA ARG A 587 -23.89 -31.14 -34.93
C ARG A 587 -23.70 -32.60 -34.49
N GLN A 588 -24.52 -33.03 -33.53
CA GLN A 588 -24.53 -34.40 -33.02
C GLN A 588 -25.86 -35.08 -33.41
N GLY A 589 -25.86 -35.82 -34.52
CA GLY A 589 -27.08 -36.42 -35.04
C GLY A 589 -28.11 -35.36 -35.46
N GLU A 590 -29.29 -35.33 -34.82
CA GLU A 590 -30.36 -34.38 -35.06
C GLU A 590 -30.35 -33.15 -34.16
N HIS A 591 -29.26 -32.92 -33.42
CA HIS A 591 -29.14 -31.81 -32.50
C HIS A 591 -27.90 -30.98 -32.79
N PHE A 592 -27.98 -29.66 -32.50
CA PHE A 592 -26.82 -28.79 -32.36
C PHE A 592 -26.42 -28.73 -30.88
N VAL A 593 -25.14 -28.84 -30.62
CA VAL A 593 -24.55 -28.72 -29.28
C VAL A 593 -23.50 -27.64 -29.32
N MET A 594 -23.59 -26.66 -28.44
CA MET A 594 -22.57 -25.62 -28.25
C MET A 594 -21.54 -26.11 -27.23
N ARG A 595 -20.27 -25.82 -27.51
CA ARG A 595 -19.14 -26.08 -26.60
C ARG A 595 -18.25 -24.86 -26.53
N ILE A 596 -17.64 -24.68 -25.39
CA ILE A 596 -16.60 -23.67 -25.23
C ILE A 596 -15.29 -24.40 -24.92
N GLU A 597 -14.27 -24.07 -25.69
CA GLU A 597 -12.93 -24.64 -25.56
C GLU A 597 -11.90 -23.55 -25.18
N PRO A 598 -11.09 -23.78 -24.16
CA PRO A 598 -11.21 -24.83 -23.17
C PRO A 598 -12.47 -24.65 -22.28
N PRO A 599 -13.00 -25.76 -21.69
CA PRO A 599 -14.16 -25.66 -20.83
C PRO A 599 -13.88 -24.83 -19.57
N LEU A 600 -14.87 -24.07 -19.13
CA LEU A 600 -14.77 -23.34 -17.85
C LEU A 600 -14.69 -24.35 -16.71
N ARG A 601 -13.75 -24.15 -15.80
CA ARG A 601 -13.55 -25.08 -14.68
C ARG A 601 -14.69 -25.03 -13.67
N PRO A 602 -15.08 -26.20 -13.13
CA PRO A 602 -16.07 -26.27 -12.06
C PRO A 602 -15.56 -25.60 -10.77
N VAL A 603 -16.51 -25.14 -9.93
CA VAL A 603 -16.23 -24.70 -8.58
C VAL A 603 -15.89 -25.93 -7.73
N VAL A 604 -14.65 -26.07 -7.32
CA VAL A 604 -14.31 -27.04 -6.27
C VAL A 604 -14.62 -26.35 -4.94
N GLU A 605 -15.72 -26.70 -4.29
CA GLU A 605 -15.97 -26.29 -2.92
C GLU A 605 -14.89 -26.92 -2.03
N SER A 606 -13.99 -26.11 -1.52
CA SER A 606 -13.01 -26.57 -0.52
C SER A 606 -13.75 -26.94 0.76
N THR A 607 -13.73 -28.23 1.10
CA THR A 607 -14.37 -28.79 2.29
C THR A 607 -13.61 -28.45 3.58
N TYR A 608 -12.54 -27.66 3.50
CA TYR A 608 -11.76 -27.27 4.68
C TYR A 608 -12.23 -25.92 5.23
N LEU A 609 -12.89 -25.99 6.39
CA LEU A 609 -13.38 -24.90 7.23
C LEU A 609 -12.26 -24.05 7.89
N TYR A 610 -11.12 -23.90 7.28
CA TYR A 610 -10.16 -22.90 7.73
C TYR A 610 -10.41 -21.58 7.00
N VAL A 611 -10.43 -20.52 7.77
CA VAL A 611 -10.62 -19.12 7.34
C VAL A 611 -9.57 -18.81 6.26
N GLU A 612 -9.95 -19.01 4.99
CA GLU A 612 -9.14 -18.54 3.87
C GLU A 612 -9.03 -17.02 3.96
N ASP A 613 -7.82 -16.52 3.95
CA ASP A 613 -7.53 -15.09 3.86
C ASP A 613 -8.25 -14.52 2.60
N ALA A 614 -8.82 -13.34 2.73
CA ALA A 614 -9.57 -12.69 1.63
C ALA A 614 -8.72 -12.54 0.34
N ASP A 615 -7.40 -12.43 0.49
CA ASP A 615 -6.48 -12.37 -0.64
C ASP A 615 -6.35 -13.72 -1.36
N MET A 616 -6.32 -14.84 -0.62
CA MET A 616 -6.32 -16.18 -1.21
C MET A 616 -7.63 -16.51 -1.95
N ARG A 617 -8.76 -16.06 -1.45
CA ARG A 617 -10.05 -16.22 -2.16
C ARG A 617 -10.05 -15.50 -3.50
N ARG A 618 -9.55 -14.25 -3.55
CA ARG A 618 -9.44 -13.48 -4.79
C ARG A 618 -8.49 -14.13 -5.79
N GLU A 619 -7.36 -14.63 -5.29
CA GLU A 619 -6.38 -15.35 -6.12
C GLU A 619 -7.00 -16.62 -6.71
N ASN A 620 -7.71 -17.42 -5.90
CA ASN A 620 -8.40 -18.62 -6.34
C ASN A 620 -9.51 -18.30 -7.34
N GLU A 621 -10.28 -17.24 -7.13
CA GLU A 621 -11.30 -16.78 -8.09
C GLU A 621 -10.67 -16.36 -9.41
N ALA A 622 -9.56 -15.63 -9.39
CA ALA A 622 -8.84 -15.23 -10.59
C ALA A 622 -8.24 -16.42 -11.34
N LEU A 623 -7.65 -17.40 -10.62
CA LEU A 623 -7.12 -18.63 -11.22
C LEU A 623 -8.17 -19.46 -11.94
N ARG A 624 -9.42 -19.45 -11.50
CA ARG A 624 -10.54 -20.16 -12.16
C ARG A 624 -10.87 -19.62 -13.56
N LEU A 625 -10.56 -18.36 -13.80
CA LEU A 625 -10.78 -17.70 -15.08
C LEU A 625 -9.60 -17.88 -16.05
N LEU A 626 -8.57 -18.61 -15.65
CA LEU A 626 -7.36 -18.88 -16.40
C LEU A 626 -7.24 -20.38 -16.67
N THR A 627 -6.99 -20.74 -17.91
CA THR A 627 -6.71 -22.13 -18.31
C THR A 627 -5.49 -22.15 -19.22
N LEU A 628 -4.54 -23.02 -18.89
CA LEU A 628 -3.39 -23.30 -19.76
C LEU A 628 -3.73 -24.48 -20.68
N VAL A 629 -3.60 -24.26 -21.95
CA VAL A 629 -3.77 -25.28 -22.98
C VAL A 629 -2.41 -25.58 -23.56
N GLN A 630 -2.01 -26.85 -23.53
CA GLN A 630 -0.78 -27.28 -24.17
C GLN A 630 -1.12 -27.70 -25.61
N ASP A 631 -0.79 -26.85 -26.59
CA ASP A 631 -1.06 -27.06 -28.01
C ASP A 631 0.04 -27.91 -28.68
N GLY A 632 1.16 -28.09 -27.99
CA GLY A 632 2.31 -28.89 -28.45
C GLY A 632 3.35 -29.09 -27.36
N PRO A 633 4.44 -29.81 -27.61
CA PRO A 633 5.46 -30.06 -26.59
C PRO A 633 6.12 -28.81 -26.03
N GLN A 634 6.17 -27.74 -26.84
CA GLN A 634 6.88 -26.50 -26.52
C GLN A 634 6.00 -25.27 -26.57
N ARG A 635 4.67 -25.44 -26.63
CA ARG A 635 3.73 -24.32 -26.73
C ARG A 635 2.61 -24.44 -25.71
N LEU A 636 2.48 -23.37 -24.94
CA LEU A 636 1.38 -23.16 -24.01
C LEU A 636 0.56 -21.96 -24.44
N ARG A 637 -0.74 -22.08 -24.32
CA ARG A 637 -1.69 -21.02 -24.58
C ARG A 637 -2.43 -20.69 -23.29
N LEU A 638 -2.32 -19.45 -22.83
CA LEU A 638 -3.09 -18.93 -21.71
C LEU A 638 -4.44 -18.42 -22.20
N VAL A 639 -5.50 -19.12 -21.85
CA VAL A 639 -6.87 -18.70 -22.16
C VAL A 639 -7.48 -18.00 -20.97
N ARG A 640 -7.93 -16.75 -21.16
CA ARG A 640 -8.56 -15.93 -20.13
C ARG A 640 -10.02 -15.72 -20.41
N PHE A 641 -10.88 -15.95 -19.42
CA PHE A 641 -12.31 -15.68 -19.46
C PHE A 641 -12.65 -14.31 -18.90
N SER A 642 -13.30 -13.46 -19.66
CA SER A 642 -13.98 -12.28 -19.14
C SER A 642 -15.25 -12.66 -18.37
N ALA A 643 -15.81 -11.76 -17.55
CA ALA A 643 -17.05 -12.03 -16.82
C ALA A 643 -18.21 -12.46 -17.73
N ALA A 644 -18.32 -11.84 -18.92
CA ALA A 644 -19.36 -12.19 -19.89
C ALA A 644 -19.11 -13.57 -20.53
N GLN A 645 -17.84 -13.91 -20.80
CA GLN A 645 -17.47 -15.23 -21.33
C GLN A 645 -17.68 -16.32 -20.28
N GLN A 646 -17.41 -16.03 -18.98
CA GLN A 646 -17.72 -16.93 -17.89
C GLN A 646 -19.22 -17.22 -17.81
N GLN A 647 -20.06 -16.19 -17.91
CA GLN A 647 -21.52 -16.37 -17.89
C GLN A 647 -22.00 -17.20 -19.07
N ALA A 648 -21.49 -16.95 -20.28
CA ALA A 648 -21.81 -17.75 -21.48
C ALA A 648 -21.36 -19.20 -21.29
N ALA A 649 -20.16 -19.44 -20.75
CA ALA A 649 -19.63 -20.78 -20.51
C ALA A 649 -20.48 -21.55 -19.48
N GLN A 650 -20.99 -20.89 -18.44
CA GLN A 650 -21.92 -21.48 -17.48
C GLN A 650 -23.26 -21.89 -18.13
N LEU A 651 -23.76 -21.09 -19.07
CA LEU A 651 -24.99 -21.44 -19.82
C LEU A 651 -24.74 -22.62 -20.77
N VAL A 652 -23.63 -22.59 -21.49
CA VAL A 652 -23.26 -23.64 -22.44
C VAL A 652 -22.94 -24.96 -21.75
N SER A 653 -22.35 -24.94 -20.55
CA SER A 653 -22.04 -26.15 -19.76
C SER A 653 -23.27 -26.97 -19.38
N ARG A 654 -24.48 -26.38 -19.42
CA ARG A 654 -25.75 -27.08 -19.19
C ARG A 654 -26.10 -28.06 -20.33
N ARG A 655 -25.30 -28.16 -21.38
CA ARG A 655 -25.41 -29.10 -22.50
C ARG A 655 -26.83 -29.09 -23.13
N VAL A 656 -27.34 -27.90 -23.41
CA VAL A 656 -28.63 -27.77 -24.08
C VAL A 656 -28.52 -28.33 -25.52
N ALA A 657 -29.22 -29.40 -25.81
CA ALA A 657 -29.34 -29.96 -27.15
C ALA A 657 -30.44 -29.19 -27.89
N ILE A 658 -30.08 -28.51 -28.98
CA ILE A 658 -31.01 -27.74 -29.82
C ILE A 658 -31.44 -28.63 -30.98
N PRO A 659 -32.73 -29.01 -31.16
CA PRO A 659 -33.14 -29.87 -32.27
C PRO A 659 -32.90 -29.15 -33.59
N ALA A 660 -32.09 -29.73 -34.47
CA ALA A 660 -31.74 -29.14 -35.77
C ALA A 660 -32.94 -28.99 -36.70
N ASN A 661 -33.95 -29.85 -36.57
CA ASN A 661 -35.14 -29.89 -37.38
C ASN A 661 -36.31 -29.04 -36.82
N ALA A 662 -36.10 -28.36 -35.66
CA ALA A 662 -37.16 -27.50 -35.11
C ALA A 662 -37.34 -26.24 -35.98
N PRO A 663 -38.58 -25.80 -36.23
CA PRO A 663 -38.84 -24.60 -37.03
C PRO A 663 -38.14 -23.38 -36.45
N GLY A 664 -37.30 -22.72 -37.23
CA GLY A 664 -36.57 -21.52 -36.83
C GLY A 664 -35.30 -21.77 -35.98
N ALA A 665 -35.00 -23.01 -35.58
CA ALA A 665 -33.83 -23.32 -34.69
C ALA A 665 -32.50 -22.86 -35.32
N GLN A 666 -32.32 -23.07 -36.61
CA GLN A 666 -31.11 -22.67 -37.30
C GLN A 666 -30.91 -21.14 -37.30
N ALA A 667 -31.99 -20.39 -37.58
CA ALA A 667 -31.93 -18.92 -37.58
C ALA A 667 -31.63 -18.34 -36.17
N GLU A 668 -32.19 -18.93 -35.13
CA GLU A 668 -31.90 -18.54 -33.76
C GLU A 668 -30.46 -18.91 -33.33
N VAL A 669 -29.95 -20.05 -33.74
CA VAL A 669 -28.54 -20.43 -33.51
C VAL A 669 -27.60 -19.45 -34.20
N GLU A 670 -27.83 -19.14 -35.49
CA GLU A 670 -27.01 -18.17 -36.23
C GLU A 670 -27.04 -16.78 -35.59
N LYS A 671 -28.22 -16.33 -35.16
CA LYS A 671 -28.38 -15.06 -34.44
C LYS A 671 -27.58 -15.06 -33.12
N THR A 672 -27.60 -16.17 -32.41
CA THR A 672 -26.83 -16.33 -31.18
C THR A 672 -25.32 -16.33 -31.45
N LEU A 673 -24.87 -17.07 -32.47
CA LEU A 673 -23.45 -17.08 -32.84
C LEU A 673 -22.95 -15.70 -33.27
N ARG A 674 -23.75 -14.93 -34.04
CA ARG A 674 -23.42 -13.54 -34.39
C ARG A 674 -23.34 -12.63 -33.18
N ALA A 675 -24.25 -12.78 -32.22
CA ALA A 675 -24.24 -11.99 -31.00
C ALA A 675 -22.99 -12.28 -30.11
N LEU A 676 -22.48 -13.50 -30.14
CA LEU A 676 -21.33 -13.95 -29.37
C LEU A 676 -20.00 -13.77 -30.10
N SER A 677 -19.98 -13.53 -31.42
CA SER A 677 -18.76 -13.40 -32.23
C SER A 677 -17.85 -12.23 -31.81
N GLY A 678 -18.38 -11.19 -31.20
CA GLY A 678 -17.59 -10.10 -30.62
C GLY A 678 -16.88 -10.47 -29.30
N ARG A 679 -17.19 -11.65 -28.73
CA ARG A 679 -16.66 -12.09 -27.42
C ARG A 679 -15.93 -13.42 -27.47
N PHE A 680 -16.21 -14.23 -28.47
CA PHE A 680 -15.62 -15.54 -28.70
C PHE A 680 -15.14 -15.66 -30.14
N GLN A 681 -14.11 -16.44 -30.34
CA GLN A 681 -13.79 -16.96 -31.65
C GLN A 681 -14.81 -18.07 -31.94
N VAL A 682 -15.69 -17.86 -32.94
CA VAL A 682 -16.83 -18.77 -33.21
C VAL A 682 -16.48 -19.71 -34.36
N HIS A 683 -16.65 -21.01 -34.11
CA HIS A 683 -16.47 -22.07 -35.09
C HIS A 683 -17.71 -22.94 -35.20
N ALA A 684 -18.11 -23.29 -36.42
CA ALA A 684 -19.24 -24.19 -36.64
C ALA A 684 -18.97 -25.18 -37.77
N ASP A 685 -19.51 -26.36 -37.58
CA ASP A 685 -19.41 -27.48 -38.58
C ASP A 685 -20.62 -27.46 -39.56
N SER A 686 -21.10 -26.31 -39.91
CA SER A 686 -22.31 -26.17 -40.73
C SER A 686 -21.97 -25.79 -42.18
N ALA A 687 -22.60 -26.48 -43.14
CA ALA A 687 -22.45 -26.21 -44.56
C ALA A 687 -23.18 -24.94 -45.07
N GLN A 688 -23.81 -24.18 -44.16
CA GLN A 688 -24.64 -23.02 -44.52
C GLN A 688 -24.12 -21.72 -43.95
N ALA A 689 -22.94 -21.30 -44.44
CA ALA A 689 -22.47 -19.95 -44.20
C ALA A 689 -23.22 -18.98 -45.15
N SER A 690 -23.46 -17.76 -44.66
CA SER A 690 -24.09 -16.70 -45.47
C SER A 690 -23.20 -16.28 -46.67
N ARG A 691 -21.89 -16.52 -46.55
CA ARG A 691 -20.90 -16.26 -47.60
C ARG A 691 -19.92 -17.41 -47.70
N GLN A 692 -19.75 -17.95 -48.91
CA GLN A 692 -18.72 -18.93 -49.22
C GLN A 692 -17.48 -18.21 -49.78
N VAL A 693 -16.30 -18.57 -49.29
CA VAL A 693 -15.01 -18.10 -49.79
C VAL A 693 -14.14 -19.27 -50.24
N ALA A 694 -13.28 -19.05 -51.21
CA ALA A 694 -12.30 -20.04 -51.63
C ALA A 694 -11.28 -20.26 -50.51
N SER A 695 -10.93 -21.50 -50.24
CA SER A 695 -9.91 -21.84 -49.24
C SER A 695 -8.52 -21.40 -49.72
N ASP A 696 -7.75 -20.73 -48.87
CA ASP A 696 -6.31 -20.57 -49.08
C ASP A 696 -5.59 -21.79 -48.49
N SER A 697 -5.06 -22.65 -49.35
CA SER A 697 -4.34 -23.87 -48.97
C SER A 697 -2.85 -23.64 -48.67
N ARG A 698 -2.34 -22.38 -48.85
CA ARG A 698 -0.94 -22.05 -48.58
C ARG A 698 -0.71 -21.93 -47.09
N LEU A 699 0.50 -22.26 -46.70
CA LEU A 699 0.91 -22.25 -45.30
C LEU A 699 1.24 -20.84 -44.81
N ARG A 700 1.08 -20.61 -43.51
CA ARG A 700 1.66 -19.50 -42.79
C ARG A 700 2.72 -20.03 -41.87
N ALA A 701 3.90 -19.47 -41.96
CA ALA A 701 5.00 -19.81 -41.10
C ALA A 701 5.03 -18.86 -39.88
N GLU A 702 4.71 -19.36 -38.72
CA GLU A 702 4.81 -18.63 -37.46
C GLU A 702 6.20 -18.87 -36.84
N LEU A 703 7.04 -17.85 -36.80
CA LEU A 703 8.35 -17.89 -36.23
C LEU A 703 8.37 -17.20 -34.88
N SER A 704 8.95 -17.83 -33.86
CA SER A 704 9.00 -17.30 -32.51
C SER A 704 10.33 -17.63 -31.83
N PRO A 705 11.07 -16.65 -31.28
CA PRO A 705 12.27 -16.94 -30.50
C PRO A 705 11.88 -17.54 -29.14
N VAL A 706 12.41 -18.71 -28.84
CA VAL A 706 12.17 -19.45 -27.58
C VAL A 706 13.54 -19.79 -26.95
N GLY A 707 13.92 -19.07 -25.92
CA GLY A 707 15.28 -19.16 -25.38
C GLY A 707 16.34 -18.73 -26.39
N GLU A 708 17.26 -19.64 -26.70
CA GLU A 708 18.32 -19.47 -27.71
C GLU A 708 17.96 -20.09 -29.07
N TYR A 709 16.75 -20.62 -29.20
CA TYR A 709 16.27 -21.38 -30.35
C TYR A 709 15.20 -20.66 -31.13
N LEU A 710 14.88 -21.11 -32.31
CA LEU A 710 13.80 -20.59 -33.13
C LEU A 710 12.69 -21.64 -33.22
N ALA A 711 11.51 -21.38 -32.71
CA ALA A 711 10.33 -22.18 -32.93
C ALA A 711 9.69 -21.80 -34.26
N LEU A 712 9.43 -22.79 -35.10
CA LEU A 712 8.68 -22.68 -36.35
C LEU A 712 7.40 -23.50 -36.28
N ARG A 713 6.28 -22.88 -36.63
CA ARG A 713 5.01 -23.56 -36.82
C ARG A 713 4.42 -23.25 -38.19
N LEU A 714 3.98 -24.29 -38.86
CA LEU A 714 3.29 -24.18 -40.13
C LEU A 714 1.80 -24.43 -39.97
N VAL A 715 0.99 -23.46 -40.29
CA VAL A 715 -0.48 -23.52 -40.19
C VAL A 715 -1.13 -23.05 -41.48
N VAL A 716 -2.38 -23.46 -41.70
CA VAL A 716 -3.23 -22.90 -42.73
C VAL A 716 -4.30 -22.00 -42.12
N THR A 717 -4.70 -20.97 -42.87
CA THR A 717 -5.83 -20.09 -42.53
C THR A 717 -6.85 -20.08 -43.65
N PRO A 718 -7.65 -21.12 -43.77
CA PRO A 718 -8.49 -21.35 -44.95
C PRO A 718 -9.54 -20.26 -45.21
N LEU A 719 -9.90 -19.51 -44.14
CA LEU A 719 -10.83 -18.38 -44.20
C LEU A 719 -10.12 -17.00 -44.26
N GLY A 720 -8.82 -16.99 -44.52
CA GLY A 720 -7.99 -15.78 -44.57
C GLY A 720 -7.26 -15.47 -43.27
N PRO A 721 -6.53 -14.33 -43.17
CA PRO A 721 -5.61 -14.02 -42.05
C PRO A 721 -6.28 -13.99 -40.69
N ASP A 722 -7.51 -13.55 -40.61
CA ASP A 722 -8.29 -13.41 -39.37
C ASP A 722 -9.10 -14.67 -39.04
N GLY A 723 -8.97 -15.72 -39.86
CA GLY A 723 -9.62 -16.99 -39.66
C GLY A 723 -8.91 -17.92 -38.69
N PRO A 724 -9.52 -19.10 -38.40
CA PRO A 724 -8.90 -20.08 -37.52
C PRO A 724 -7.59 -20.62 -38.10
N ARG A 725 -6.61 -20.84 -37.23
CA ARG A 725 -5.32 -21.42 -37.55
C ARG A 725 -5.38 -22.94 -37.35
N LEU A 726 -5.17 -23.68 -38.40
CA LEU A 726 -5.39 -25.12 -38.40
C LEU A 726 -4.14 -25.87 -38.89
N PRO A 727 -3.92 -27.12 -38.44
CA PRO A 727 -2.88 -27.96 -38.99
C PRO A 727 -3.12 -28.20 -40.49
N ALA A 728 -2.05 -28.20 -41.28
CA ALA A 728 -2.11 -28.43 -42.70
C ALA A 728 -2.49 -29.90 -43.04
N GLY A 729 -3.34 -30.07 -44.02
CA GLY A 729 -3.67 -31.38 -44.60
C GLY A 729 -4.42 -32.34 -43.66
N SER A 730 -4.90 -31.89 -42.51
CA SER A 730 -5.63 -32.72 -41.55
C SER A 730 -6.81 -31.94 -40.91
N GLY A 731 -7.70 -32.67 -40.22
CA GLY A 731 -8.86 -32.10 -39.56
C GLY A 731 -10.11 -31.99 -40.42
N ARG A 732 -10.98 -31.01 -40.14
CA ARG A 732 -12.32 -30.85 -40.80
C ARG A 732 -12.19 -30.29 -42.21
N LEU A 733 -12.94 -30.88 -43.15
CA LEU A 733 -12.98 -30.44 -44.54
C LEU A 733 -13.76 -29.12 -44.68
N ARG A 734 -14.90 -29.00 -43.99
CA ARG A 734 -15.77 -27.83 -44.05
C ARG A 734 -15.67 -26.98 -42.77
N LEU A 735 -15.46 -25.70 -42.94
CA LEU A 735 -15.32 -24.77 -41.88
C LEU A 735 -16.27 -23.58 -42.03
N MET A 736 -16.79 -23.11 -40.91
CA MET A 736 -17.49 -21.83 -40.84
C MET A 736 -16.97 -21.05 -39.65
N SER A 737 -16.78 -19.76 -39.82
CA SER A 737 -16.45 -18.85 -38.75
C SER A 737 -17.21 -17.54 -38.92
N VAL A 738 -17.38 -16.78 -37.84
CA VAL A 738 -17.95 -15.44 -37.91
C VAL A 738 -16.83 -14.42 -37.98
N LEU A 739 -16.62 -13.82 -39.12
CA LEU A 739 -15.58 -12.83 -39.41
C LEU A 739 -16.24 -11.49 -39.74
N GLY A 740 -15.89 -10.41 -39.03
CA GLY A 740 -16.47 -9.09 -39.24
C GLY A 740 -17.98 -9.00 -39.06
N GLY A 741 -18.57 -9.92 -38.28
CA GLY A 741 -20.03 -9.99 -38.07
C GLY A 741 -20.80 -10.81 -39.13
N GLU A 742 -20.12 -11.35 -40.17
CA GLU A 742 -20.70 -12.22 -41.17
C GLU A 742 -20.28 -13.69 -40.97
N SER A 743 -21.20 -14.64 -41.22
CA SER A 743 -20.83 -16.05 -41.22
C SER A 743 -20.18 -16.42 -42.55
N VAL A 744 -18.89 -16.75 -42.49
CA VAL A 744 -18.08 -17.09 -43.69
C VAL A 744 -17.73 -18.56 -43.63
N GLY A 745 -17.98 -19.26 -44.70
CA GLY A 745 -17.70 -20.69 -44.83
C GLY A 745 -16.73 -20.99 -45.96
N THR A 746 -15.99 -22.10 -45.84
CA THR A 746 -15.09 -22.60 -46.84
C THR A 746 -15.03 -24.11 -46.80
N GLU A 747 -14.67 -24.71 -47.93
CA GLU A 747 -14.30 -26.12 -48.04
C GLU A 747 -12.80 -26.22 -48.32
N ARG A 748 -12.06 -26.86 -47.40
CA ARG A 748 -10.60 -26.96 -47.44
C ARG A 748 -10.15 -27.96 -48.49
N ASP A 749 -9.04 -27.65 -49.16
CA ASP A 749 -8.35 -28.61 -50.03
C ASP A 749 -7.18 -29.24 -49.24
N LEU A 750 -7.50 -30.27 -48.47
CA LEU A 750 -6.52 -30.97 -47.61
C LEU A 750 -5.38 -31.62 -48.41
N GLN A 751 -5.60 -31.90 -49.71
CA GLN A 751 -4.53 -32.47 -50.55
C GLN A 751 -3.52 -31.38 -50.95
N SER A 752 -4.00 -30.23 -51.41
CA SER A 752 -3.11 -29.10 -51.71
C SER A 752 -2.37 -28.58 -50.48
N GLU A 753 -3.02 -28.60 -49.32
CA GLU A 753 -2.36 -28.22 -48.06
C GLU A 753 -1.19 -29.17 -47.71
N ARG A 754 -1.37 -30.51 -47.93
CA ARG A 754 -0.27 -31.47 -47.73
C ARG A 754 0.86 -31.26 -48.72
N GLN A 755 0.54 -31.02 -50.00
CA GLN A 755 1.55 -30.75 -51.01
C GLN A 755 2.36 -29.49 -50.67
N HIS A 756 1.73 -28.44 -50.14
CA HIS A 756 2.43 -27.25 -49.68
C HIS A 756 3.33 -27.54 -48.48
N LEU A 757 2.88 -28.39 -47.54
CA LEU A 757 3.69 -28.82 -46.42
C LEU A 757 4.92 -29.64 -46.85
N GLU A 758 4.71 -30.61 -47.77
CA GLU A 758 5.79 -31.39 -48.36
C GLU A 758 6.81 -30.49 -49.07
N ALA A 759 6.36 -29.51 -49.84
CA ALA A 759 7.26 -28.57 -50.52
C ALA A 759 8.10 -27.73 -49.54
N VAL A 760 7.61 -27.42 -48.39
CA VAL A 760 8.40 -26.72 -47.34
C VAL A 760 9.42 -27.66 -46.67
N LEU A 761 9.01 -28.90 -46.40
CA LEU A 761 9.91 -29.91 -45.83
C LEU A 761 11.04 -30.29 -46.80
N ASP A 762 10.75 -30.36 -48.11
CA ASP A 762 11.74 -30.59 -49.16
C ASP A 762 12.76 -29.41 -49.23
N ALA A 763 12.29 -28.19 -49.07
CA ALA A 763 13.13 -27.00 -49.12
C ALA A 763 13.97 -26.82 -47.83
N LEU A 764 13.53 -27.38 -46.71
CA LEU A 764 14.15 -27.29 -45.40
C LEU A 764 14.34 -28.72 -44.82
N PRO A 765 15.26 -29.52 -45.34
CA PRO A 765 15.40 -30.94 -45.01
C PRO A 765 15.76 -31.22 -43.52
N PHE A 766 16.16 -30.24 -42.76
CA PHE A 766 16.43 -30.37 -41.35
C PHE A 766 15.14 -30.34 -40.48
N LEU A 767 13.99 -30.06 -41.09
CA LEU A 767 12.68 -30.18 -40.45
C LEU A 767 12.24 -31.63 -40.56
N ASP A 768 12.46 -32.45 -39.53
CA ASP A 768 12.03 -33.83 -39.52
C ASP A 768 10.51 -33.96 -39.55
N GLY A 769 9.99 -34.73 -40.47
CA GLY A 769 8.54 -34.90 -40.67
C GLY A 769 7.87 -35.88 -39.69
N SER A 770 8.30 -35.90 -38.43
CA SER A 770 7.77 -36.81 -37.43
C SER A 770 6.42 -36.34 -36.87
N ASP A 771 5.45 -37.21 -36.93
CA ASP A 771 4.24 -37.33 -36.13
C ASP A 771 3.05 -36.37 -36.37
N GLY A 772 2.96 -35.74 -37.55
CA GLY A 772 1.76 -34.93 -37.88
C GLY A 772 1.62 -33.61 -37.12
N ILE A 773 2.61 -33.24 -36.40
CA ILE A 773 2.72 -31.95 -35.74
C ILE A 773 3.58 -31.04 -36.61
N SER A 774 2.96 -30.01 -37.22
CA SER A 774 3.67 -29.04 -38.07
C SER A 774 4.38 -27.97 -37.23
N GLU A 775 5.18 -28.41 -36.25
CA GLU A 775 5.89 -27.52 -35.30
C GLU A 775 7.29 -28.08 -35.01
N TRP A 776 8.31 -27.19 -35.06
CA TRP A 776 9.72 -27.55 -34.88
C TRP A 776 10.41 -26.53 -33.99
N LEU A 777 11.38 -27.00 -33.21
CA LEU A 777 12.34 -26.15 -32.54
C LEU A 777 13.69 -26.29 -33.27
N ILE A 778 14.15 -25.19 -33.85
CA ILE A 778 15.40 -25.17 -34.59
C ILE A 778 16.50 -24.74 -33.61
N GLU A 779 17.35 -25.67 -33.25
CA GLU A 779 18.39 -25.47 -32.24
C GLU A 779 19.69 -24.92 -32.85
N ASP A 780 19.93 -25.19 -34.12
CA ASP A 780 21.11 -24.72 -34.86
C ASP A 780 20.87 -23.31 -35.40
N PRO A 781 21.70 -22.31 -35.04
CA PRO A 781 21.55 -20.95 -35.53
C PRO A 781 21.68 -20.82 -37.07
N GLU A 782 22.51 -21.63 -37.72
CA GLU A 782 22.66 -21.61 -39.21
C GLU A 782 21.39 -22.11 -39.87
N GLN A 783 20.79 -23.19 -39.33
CA GLN A 783 19.52 -23.71 -39.83
C GLN A 783 18.38 -22.73 -39.54
N ALA A 784 18.39 -22.08 -38.40
CA ALA A 784 17.41 -21.05 -38.07
C ALA A 784 17.48 -19.85 -39.04
N LEU A 785 18.69 -19.38 -39.36
CA LEU A 785 18.90 -18.36 -40.37
C LEU A 785 18.45 -18.81 -41.75
N GLY A 786 18.82 -20.03 -42.17
CA GLY A 786 18.38 -20.63 -43.40
C GLY A 786 16.86 -20.73 -43.53
N ALA A 787 16.13 -21.08 -42.43
CA ALA A 787 14.70 -21.10 -42.40
C ALA A 787 14.11 -19.68 -42.62
N VAL A 788 14.64 -18.66 -41.92
CA VAL A 788 14.20 -17.26 -42.04
C VAL A 788 14.38 -16.73 -43.46
N GLU A 789 15.47 -17.09 -44.15
CA GLU A 789 15.76 -16.67 -45.53
C GLU A 789 14.93 -17.43 -46.56
N THR A 790 14.71 -18.74 -46.36
CA THR A 790 14.08 -19.61 -47.34
C THR A 790 12.56 -19.50 -47.32
N LEU A 791 11.92 -19.50 -46.13
CA LEU A 791 10.47 -19.51 -45.99
C LEU A 791 9.74 -18.42 -46.78
N PRO A 792 10.19 -17.17 -46.82
CA PRO A 792 9.52 -16.11 -47.57
C PRO A 792 9.57 -16.30 -49.09
N THR A 793 10.53 -17.12 -49.57
CA THR A 793 10.74 -17.34 -51.00
C THR A 793 9.87 -18.45 -51.58
N LEU A 794 9.27 -19.31 -50.72
CA LEU A 794 8.52 -20.48 -51.12
C LEU A 794 7.10 -20.09 -51.53
N ALA A 795 6.68 -20.52 -52.72
CA ALA A 795 5.31 -20.32 -53.20
C ALA A 795 4.23 -20.99 -52.31
N ALA A 796 4.63 -22.03 -51.57
CA ALA A 796 3.80 -22.72 -50.60
C ALA A 796 3.49 -21.88 -49.34
N ILE A 797 4.23 -20.80 -49.10
CA ILE A 797 4.07 -19.90 -47.94
C ILE A 797 3.30 -18.66 -48.33
N ALA A 798 2.18 -18.42 -47.68
CA ALA A 798 1.39 -17.21 -47.83
C ALA A 798 1.95 -16.00 -47.07
N ALA A 799 2.50 -16.25 -45.86
CA ALA A 799 3.11 -15.23 -45.02
C ALA A 799 4.05 -15.87 -43.99
N VAL A 800 5.07 -15.09 -43.60
CA VAL A 800 5.91 -15.39 -42.45
C VAL A 800 5.54 -14.39 -41.31
N GLU A 801 5.11 -14.91 -40.18
CA GLU A 801 4.59 -14.13 -39.07
C GLU A 801 5.52 -14.22 -37.87
N TRP A 802 5.74 -13.07 -37.23
CA TRP A 802 6.53 -12.94 -36.01
C TRP A 802 5.65 -12.41 -34.85
N PRO A 803 5.93 -12.78 -33.61
CA PRO A 803 5.28 -12.13 -32.46
C PRO A 803 5.50 -10.62 -32.50
N LYS A 804 4.50 -9.84 -32.13
CA LYS A 804 4.57 -8.37 -32.13
C LYS A 804 5.84 -7.90 -31.42
N GLY A 805 6.68 -7.12 -32.12
CA GLY A 805 7.92 -6.55 -31.60
C GLY A 805 9.14 -7.47 -31.60
N LYS A 806 9.08 -8.65 -32.24
CA LYS A 806 10.18 -9.64 -32.24
C LYS A 806 10.64 -10.06 -33.64
N ALA A 807 10.34 -9.29 -34.66
CA ALA A 807 10.79 -9.61 -36.03
C ALA A 807 12.34 -9.55 -36.11
N VAL A 808 12.96 -10.65 -36.50
CA VAL A 808 14.39 -10.70 -36.85
C VAL A 808 14.53 -10.30 -38.33
N ARG A 809 15.34 -9.31 -38.62
CA ARG A 809 15.74 -8.96 -39.98
C ARG A 809 17.15 -9.47 -40.22
N VAL A 810 17.31 -10.25 -41.27
CA VAL A 810 18.64 -10.55 -41.79
C VAL A 810 19.09 -9.33 -42.55
N VAL A 811 20.22 -8.76 -42.17
CA VAL A 811 20.84 -7.58 -42.81
C VAL A 811 22.02 -8.03 -43.63
#